data_602f44607ce8f1336452feb6f7ef466d
#
_entry.id   602f44607ce8f1336452feb6f7ef466d
#
_cell.length_a   1.000
_cell.length_b   1.000
_cell.length_c   1.000
_cell.angle_alpha   90.00
_cell.angle_beta   90.00
_cell.angle_gamma   90.00
#
_symmetry.space_group_name_H-M   'P 1'
#
loop_
_entity.id
_entity.type
_entity.pdbx_description
1 polymer ?
#
loop_
_entity_poly.entity_id
_entity_poly.type
_entity_poly.pdbx_seq_one_letter_code
_entity_poly.pdbx_strand_id
1 'polypeptide(L)'
;MRAYLMSLAVAAPALLLGLAACNNTPTLSTAKANEVGAAAVTGDRLINADREPGSWLATGLNYHEDRFSKLEQINDTNVSQLGLSWYADIDTERGQESTPIVVDGVMYLTTAWSMVKAYDIKTGAQLWAYDPAIDRAKGNDACCDVVNRGVAAWNGKIYLGALDGRLIALDGKTGKVMWSKQTTDTNLPYTITGVPRIVKGKVVIGNGGAEYRVRGYVTAYDAETGEQAWRWYTVPGNPADPFEQPELAEARKTWNGEWWKLGGGGTVWDGMAYDPELDTLYIGTGNGTPWNQKIRSPGGGDNLYLSSIVALDPNTGKYKWHYQTTPAETWDYTATQPIMIADLNYPEGKRRVVMQAPKNGFFYVLDAKSGKLLNANKFAPLTWATHVDMTTGRPVEIPEARFDKTGIPAVVAPQALGMHNWHPMAFSQDTGLVYLPVTVSAATYASPEKFEVNLKGWNTGIGFSAGPGVTPVIAGGKPTKQDSYLLAWDPVTGTEKFRIQNDVYGASGVLATSGNLIFSGNHKGEFSAYDARDGKKLWTAPVQARIVAAASTFTVDGEQQVAILTGARGLPVGQVRTNPTSANNSRILVFKIGGKSSLPAVMPTTTSSGAAVKVKIDPPLLTANNETVASGEMLFGANCAVCHGATVVPASGSIAPDLRYSALLNARGGWNGAVRDGDRAQRGMPGFKDTLTEEQTDAIMHYVIKRANDEKAAQEAAAKTP
;
A
#
# COMPACT_ATOMS: atom_id res chain seq x y z
N MET A 1 20.54 -62.04 -51.48
CA MET A 1 19.96 -61.74 -52.84
C MET A 1 18.89 -60.68 -52.64
N ARG A 2 19.15 -59.54 -53.19
CA ARG A 2 18.26 -58.64 -53.99
C ARG A 2 16.84 -58.43 -53.42
N ALA A 3 16.19 -57.23 -53.37
CA ALA A 3 16.42 -56.01 -54.13
C ALA A 3 15.63 -54.87 -53.43
N TYR A 4 16.08 -53.65 -53.70
CA TYR A 4 15.44 -52.36 -53.40
C TYR A 4 14.05 -52.19 -54.02
N LEU A 5 13.17 -51.48 -53.31
CA LEU A 5 12.16 -50.63 -53.99
C LEU A 5 11.92 -49.38 -53.13
N MET A 6 12.28 -48.24 -53.71
CA MET A 6 11.95 -46.88 -53.25
C MET A 6 10.47 -46.59 -53.54
N SER A 7 9.82 -45.96 -52.58
CA SER A 7 8.55 -45.26 -52.84
C SER A 7 8.68 -43.84 -52.31
N LEU A 8 8.60 -42.88 -53.24
CA LEU A 8 8.48 -41.45 -53.00
C LEU A 8 7.12 -41.16 -52.32
N ALA A 9 7.15 -40.48 -51.22
CA ALA A 9 6.00 -39.83 -50.62
C ALA A 9 6.16 -38.31 -50.76
N VAL A 10 5.26 -37.72 -51.52
CA VAL A 10 5.13 -36.28 -51.71
C VAL A 10 4.55 -35.67 -50.45
N ALA A 11 5.32 -34.80 -49.76
CA ALA A 11 4.85 -34.03 -48.64
C ALA A 11 4.29 -32.69 -49.11
N ALA A 12 3.02 -32.45 -48.91
CA ALA A 12 2.39 -31.16 -49.06
C ALA A 12 2.68 -30.28 -47.79
N PRO A 13 3.06 -29.02 -47.94
CA PRO A 13 3.24 -28.17 -46.76
C PRO A 13 1.88 -27.67 -46.25
N ALA A 14 1.51 -28.08 -45.05
CA ALA A 14 0.42 -27.42 -44.31
C ALA A 14 0.89 -26.07 -43.79
N LEU A 15 0.30 -25.00 -44.33
CA LEU A 15 0.47 -23.63 -43.83
C LEU A 15 -0.26 -23.49 -42.49
N LEU A 16 0.46 -23.60 -41.40
CA LEU A 16 0.01 -23.17 -40.09
C LEU A 16 0.19 -21.65 -40.01
N LEU A 17 -0.89 -20.90 -40.23
CA LEU A 17 -0.99 -19.50 -39.85
C LEU A 17 -1.03 -19.41 -38.30
N GLY A 18 0.14 -19.29 -37.70
CA GLY A 18 0.27 -18.90 -36.29
C GLY A 18 -0.09 -17.44 -36.16
N LEU A 19 -1.23 -17.14 -35.56
CA LEU A 19 -1.54 -15.84 -34.99
C LEU A 19 -0.60 -15.61 -33.77
N ALA A 20 0.60 -15.10 -34.05
CA ALA A 20 1.43 -14.53 -33.04
C ALA A 20 0.80 -13.18 -32.65
N ALA A 21 0.15 -13.13 -31.48
CA ALA A 21 -0.16 -11.86 -30.83
C ALA A 21 1.17 -11.17 -30.53
N CYS A 22 1.52 -10.18 -31.32
CA CYS A 22 2.68 -9.34 -31.07
C CYS A 22 2.43 -8.53 -29.79
N ASN A 23 2.98 -8.97 -28.68
CA ASN A 23 3.23 -8.08 -27.55
C ASN A 23 4.28 -7.06 -28.02
N ASN A 24 3.84 -5.88 -28.41
CA ASN A 24 4.67 -4.79 -28.91
C ASN A 24 5.39 -4.03 -27.79
N THR A 25 6.00 -4.71 -26.84
CA THR A 25 6.95 -4.05 -25.92
C THR A 25 8.34 -4.14 -26.58
N PRO A 26 8.93 -3.04 -27.04
CA PRO A 26 10.26 -3.09 -27.63
C PRO A 26 11.28 -3.51 -26.56
N THR A 27 12.13 -4.47 -26.88
CA THR A 27 13.24 -4.90 -26.04
C THR A 27 14.58 -4.50 -26.69
N LEU A 28 15.49 -3.97 -25.91
CA LEU A 28 16.86 -3.70 -26.36
C LEU A 28 17.67 -5.01 -26.39
N SER A 29 18.63 -5.09 -27.31
CA SER A 29 19.61 -6.17 -27.30
C SER A 29 20.52 -6.05 -26.06
N THR A 30 21.07 -7.17 -25.61
CA THR A 30 22.00 -7.20 -24.45
C THR A 30 23.19 -6.24 -24.63
N ALA A 31 23.71 -6.09 -25.84
CA ALA A 31 24.79 -5.16 -26.15
C ALA A 31 24.37 -3.71 -25.89
N LYS A 32 23.15 -3.33 -26.33
CA LYS A 32 22.63 -1.97 -26.13
C LYS A 32 22.30 -1.69 -24.66
N ALA A 33 21.81 -2.70 -23.92
CA ALA A 33 21.58 -2.59 -22.47
C ALA A 33 22.89 -2.31 -21.71
N ASN A 34 24.02 -2.83 -22.16
CA ASN A 34 25.33 -2.57 -21.56
C ASN A 34 25.88 -1.15 -21.81
N GLU A 35 25.33 -0.41 -22.78
CA GLU A 35 25.66 1.00 -23.04
C GLU A 35 24.87 1.95 -22.12
N VAL A 36 23.76 1.50 -21.53
CA VAL A 36 22.96 2.27 -20.59
C VAL A 36 23.62 2.23 -19.20
N GLY A 37 23.52 3.32 -18.45
CA GLY A 37 24.08 3.45 -17.11
C GLY A 37 23.64 2.33 -16.16
N ALA A 38 24.39 2.15 -15.08
CA ALA A 38 24.00 1.31 -13.97
C ALA A 38 23.44 2.18 -12.84
N ALA A 39 22.76 1.59 -11.87
CA ALA A 39 22.23 2.25 -10.69
C ALA A 39 23.36 2.79 -9.76
N ALA A 40 24.14 3.75 -10.22
CA ALA A 40 25.35 4.25 -9.57
C ALA A 40 25.07 5.31 -8.48
N VAL A 41 24.02 5.09 -7.68
CA VAL A 41 23.66 5.96 -6.56
C VAL A 41 24.71 5.86 -5.46
N THR A 42 25.09 7.01 -4.88
CA THR A 42 25.97 7.11 -3.72
C THR A 42 25.32 8.00 -2.65
N GLY A 43 25.88 8.00 -1.42
CA GLY A 43 25.43 8.89 -0.36
C GLY A 43 25.52 10.36 -0.75
N ASP A 44 26.59 10.74 -1.43
CA ASP A 44 26.79 12.12 -1.90
C ASP A 44 25.76 12.54 -2.92
N ARG A 45 25.36 11.65 -3.85
CA ARG A 45 24.27 11.93 -4.80
C ARG A 45 22.93 12.10 -4.07
N LEU A 46 22.61 11.24 -3.10
CA LEU A 46 21.37 11.33 -2.32
C LEU A 46 21.32 12.59 -1.46
N ILE A 47 22.43 13.00 -0.85
CA ILE A 47 22.55 14.25 -0.07
C ILE A 47 22.41 15.48 -0.98
N ASN A 48 22.94 15.42 -2.19
CA ASN A 48 22.97 16.51 -3.15
C ASN A 48 21.96 16.32 -4.30
N ALA A 49 20.88 15.56 -4.11
CA ALA A 49 19.92 15.27 -5.17
C ALA A 49 19.37 16.54 -5.87
N ASP A 50 19.23 17.63 -5.15
CA ASP A 50 18.82 18.94 -5.69
C ASP A 50 19.79 19.51 -6.75
N ARG A 51 21.05 19.02 -6.80
CA ARG A 51 22.06 19.43 -7.80
C ARG A 51 22.03 18.57 -9.06
N GLU A 52 21.30 17.46 -9.04
CA GLU A 52 21.06 16.62 -10.22
C GLU A 52 19.55 16.34 -10.42
N PRO A 53 18.73 17.38 -10.58
CA PRO A 53 17.29 17.26 -10.60
C PRO A 53 16.75 16.44 -11.79
N GLY A 54 17.60 16.12 -12.75
CA GLY A 54 17.29 15.24 -13.88
C GLY A 54 17.19 13.75 -13.54
N SER A 55 17.49 13.35 -12.30
CA SER A 55 17.38 11.99 -11.79
C SER A 55 16.31 11.89 -10.71
N TRP A 56 15.80 10.67 -10.45
CA TRP A 56 14.94 10.35 -9.31
C TRP A 56 15.59 9.21 -8.52
N LEU A 57 16.48 9.56 -7.59
CA LEU A 57 17.48 8.65 -7.03
C LEU A 57 16.96 7.64 -6.00
N ALA A 58 15.88 7.95 -5.32
CA ALA A 58 15.26 7.10 -4.29
C ALA A 58 13.73 7.20 -4.39
N THR A 59 13.00 6.36 -3.66
CA THR A 59 11.53 6.35 -3.72
C THR A 59 10.92 7.71 -3.41
N GLY A 60 11.47 8.47 -2.45
CA GLY A 60 11.07 9.83 -2.11
C GLY A 60 11.98 10.90 -2.71
N LEU A 61 12.72 10.59 -3.78
CA LEU A 61 13.73 11.40 -4.46
C LEU A 61 15.09 11.40 -3.75
N ASN A 62 15.13 11.72 -2.46
CA ASN A 62 16.33 11.93 -1.64
C ASN A 62 16.16 11.31 -0.23
N TYR A 63 17.09 11.58 0.67
CA TYR A 63 17.04 11.10 2.04
C TYR A 63 15.92 11.72 2.90
N HIS A 64 15.43 12.90 2.51
CA HIS A 64 14.37 13.61 3.25
C HIS A 64 12.97 13.10 2.94
N GLU A 65 12.82 12.29 1.87
CA GLU A 65 11.52 11.72 1.42
C GLU A 65 10.47 12.79 1.11
N ASP A 66 10.91 14.01 0.74
CA ASP A 66 10.03 15.18 0.54
C ASP A 66 9.28 15.19 -0.80
N ARG A 67 9.70 14.35 -1.77
CA ARG A 67 9.08 14.25 -3.10
C ARG A 67 8.91 15.56 -3.83
N PHE A 68 9.87 16.45 -3.64
CA PHE A 68 9.91 17.76 -4.25
C PHE A 68 11.06 17.86 -5.25
N SER A 69 10.75 18.00 -6.54
CA SER A 69 11.75 18.15 -7.61
C SER A 69 12.04 19.60 -7.90
N LYS A 70 13.31 19.94 -8.03
CA LYS A 70 13.78 21.25 -8.49
C LYS A 70 13.61 21.51 -9.99
N LEU A 71 13.09 20.54 -10.76
CA LEU A 71 12.78 20.75 -12.17
C LEU A 71 11.59 21.71 -12.34
N GLU A 72 11.73 22.68 -13.26
CA GLU A 72 10.74 23.74 -13.52
C GLU A 72 10.42 23.93 -15.00
N GLN A 73 10.98 23.12 -15.90
CA GLN A 73 10.71 23.21 -17.34
C GLN A 73 9.23 22.93 -17.65
N ILE A 74 8.62 21.98 -16.91
CA ILE A 74 7.18 21.78 -16.89
C ILE A 74 6.64 22.60 -15.72
N ASN A 75 5.81 23.60 -16.02
CA ASN A 75 5.35 24.58 -15.03
C ASN A 75 3.90 25.01 -15.25
N ASP A 76 3.38 25.84 -14.36
CA ASP A 76 2.00 26.31 -14.35
C ASP A 76 1.57 27.03 -15.65
N THR A 77 2.51 27.55 -16.45
CA THR A 77 2.19 28.25 -17.71
C THR A 77 2.14 27.34 -18.94
N ASN A 78 2.83 26.18 -18.92
CA ASN A 78 2.95 25.30 -20.09
C ASN A 78 2.44 23.88 -19.88
N VAL A 79 2.07 23.50 -18.66
CA VAL A 79 1.63 22.13 -18.33
C VAL A 79 0.40 21.67 -19.15
N SER A 80 -0.41 22.60 -19.65
CA SER A 80 -1.53 22.31 -20.55
C SER A 80 -1.09 21.66 -21.87
N GLN A 81 0.20 21.74 -22.23
CA GLN A 81 0.79 21.13 -23.43
C GLN A 81 1.39 19.74 -23.17
N LEU A 82 1.27 19.21 -21.94
CA LEU A 82 1.71 17.84 -21.65
C LEU A 82 0.94 16.83 -22.48
N GLY A 83 1.70 15.94 -23.13
CA GLY A 83 1.17 14.79 -23.86
C GLY A 83 1.97 13.53 -23.56
N LEU A 84 1.41 12.39 -23.88
CA LEU A 84 2.08 11.10 -23.70
C LEU A 84 3.30 11.01 -24.60
N SER A 85 4.47 10.75 -23.98
CA SER A 85 5.74 10.50 -24.69
C SER A 85 5.82 9.05 -25.13
N TRP A 86 5.69 8.14 -24.17
CA TRP A 86 5.65 6.69 -24.40
C TRP A 86 4.89 6.00 -23.25
N TYR A 87 4.56 4.74 -23.46
CA TYR A 87 4.02 3.86 -22.43
C TYR A 87 4.57 2.44 -22.58
N ALA A 88 4.52 1.66 -21.51
CA ALA A 88 4.79 0.24 -21.53
C ALA A 88 3.72 -0.51 -20.73
N ASP A 89 3.21 -1.59 -21.29
CA ASP A 89 2.27 -2.47 -20.60
C ASP A 89 2.99 -3.27 -19.51
N ILE A 90 2.32 -3.43 -18.36
CA ILE A 90 2.77 -4.25 -17.24
C ILE A 90 1.88 -5.49 -17.19
N ASP A 91 2.51 -6.66 -17.23
CA ASP A 91 1.82 -7.95 -17.25
C ASP A 91 1.32 -8.34 -15.85
N THR A 92 0.37 -7.60 -15.32
CA THR A 92 -0.32 -7.91 -14.08
C THR A 92 -1.64 -7.14 -13.95
N GLU A 93 -2.64 -7.78 -13.37
CA GLU A 93 -3.92 -7.15 -13.01
C GLU A 93 -3.92 -6.59 -11.57
N ARG A 94 -2.79 -6.72 -10.85
CA ARG A 94 -2.66 -6.29 -9.45
C ARG A 94 -2.35 -4.81 -9.33
N GLY A 95 -2.55 -4.27 -8.12
CA GLY A 95 -2.23 -2.88 -7.82
C GLY A 95 -0.77 -2.52 -8.08
N GLN A 96 -0.54 -1.32 -8.63
CA GLN A 96 0.78 -0.76 -8.88
C GLN A 96 1.06 0.32 -7.83
N GLU A 97 1.88 0.00 -6.81
CA GLU A 97 2.18 0.90 -5.69
C GLU A 97 3.59 1.50 -5.77
N SER A 98 4.41 1.02 -6.69
CA SER A 98 5.80 1.44 -6.84
C SER A 98 5.93 2.87 -7.35
N THR A 99 6.85 3.65 -6.77
CA THR A 99 7.36 4.86 -7.40
C THR A 99 8.54 4.48 -8.29
N PRO A 100 8.53 4.80 -9.59
CA PRO A 100 9.69 4.57 -10.45
C PRO A 100 10.88 5.41 -9.98
N ILE A 101 12.05 4.78 -9.77
CA ILE A 101 13.30 5.51 -9.62
C ILE A 101 13.99 5.61 -10.98
N VAL A 102 14.68 6.72 -11.23
CA VAL A 102 15.36 6.99 -12.49
C VAL A 102 16.79 7.38 -12.21
N VAL A 103 17.72 6.53 -12.65
CA VAL A 103 19.16 6.67 -12.39
C VAL A 103 19.94 6.34 -13.65
N ASP A 104 20.80 7.25 -14.07
CA ASP A 104 21.78 7.05 -15.17
C ASP A 104 21.14 6.53 -16.47
N GLY A 105 19.95 7.06 -16.82
CA GLY A 105 19.24 6.70 -18.05
C GLY A 105 18.35 5.46 -17.94
N VAL A 106 18.25 4.84 -16.77
CA VAL A 106 17.43 3.65 -16.53
C VAL A 106 16.34 3.95 -15.51
N MET A 107 15.10 3.55 -15.81
CA MET A 107 13.98 3.53 -14.89
C MET A 107 13.84 2.15 -14.26
N TYR A 108 13.85 2.08 -12.94
CA TYR A 108 13.64 0.84 -12.18
C TYR A 108 12.35 0.94 -11.39
N LEU A 109 11.58 -0.14 -11.37
CA LEU A 109 10.33 -0.23 -10.64
C LEU A 109 10.03 -1.67 -10.22
N THR A 110 9.11 -1.81 -9.28
CA THR A 110 8.53 -3.11 -8.93
C THR A 110 7.08 -3.21 -9.38
N THR A 111 6.64 -4.44 -9.55
CA THR A 111 5.24 -4.77 -9.77
C THR A 111 4.77 -5.79 -8.74
N ALA A 112 3.53 -6.27 -8.84
CA ALA A 112 3.02 -7.33 -7.97
C ALA A 112 3.97 -8.56 -7.97
N TRP A 113 3.93 -9.32 -6.86
CA TRP A 113 4.80 -10.46 -6.61
C TRP A 113 6.28 -10.10 -6.51
N SER A 114 6.58 -8.82 -6.21
CA SER A 114 7.94 -8.30 -6.07
C SER A 114 8.80 -8.49 -7.33
N MET A 115 8.18 -8.51 -8.50
CA MET A 115 8.93 -8.52 -9.76
C MET A 115 9.59 -7.16 -9.96
N VAL A 116 10.84 -7.15 -10.45
CA VAL A 116 11.58 -5.93 -10.77
C VAL A 116 11.71 -5.80 -12.28
N LYS A 117 11.51 -4.59 -12.78
CA LYS A 117 11.67 -4.28 -14.21
C LYS A 117 12.54 -3.04 -14.38
N ALA A 118 13.38 -3.04 -15.41
CA ALA A 118 14.20 -1.91 -15.82
C ALA A 118 13.86 -1.51 -17.25
N TYR A 119 13.78 -0.20 -17.48
CA TYR A 119 13.43 0.38 -18.77
C TYR A 119 14.42 1.46 -19.16
N ASP A 120 14.75 1.55 -20.44
CA ASP A 120 15.43 2.71 -21.03
C ASP A 120 14.45 3.91 -21.00
N ILE A 121 14.85 5.01 -20.34
CA ILE A 121 13.94 6.16 -20.16
C ILE A 121 13.65 6.91 -21.47
N LYS A 122 14.51 6.79 -22.47
CA LYS A 122 14.40 7.50 -23.75
C LYS A 122 13.42 6.79 -24.69
N THR A 123 13.45 5.47 -24.69
CA THR A 123 12.71 4.66 -25.67
C THR A 123 11.51 3.95 -25.07
N GLY A 124 11.46 3.77 -23.73
CA GLY A 124 10.48 2.94 -23.05
C GLY A 124 10.70 1.42 -23.25
N ALA A 125 11.84 1.03 -23.87
CA ALA A 125 12.17 -0.37 -24.06
C ALA A 125 12.54 -1.04 -22.73
N GLN A 126 11.98 -2.22 -22.44
CA GLN A 126 12.37 -3.03 -21.29
C GLN A 126 13.79 -3.58 -21.51
N LEU A 127 14.70 -3.23 -20.61
CA LEU A 127 16.10 -3.69 -20.62
C LEU A 127 16.23 -5.10 -20.05
N TRP A 128 15.60 -5.30 -18.88
CA TRP A 128 15.52 -6.60 -18.21
C TRP A 128 14.33 -6.66 -17.26
N ALA A 129 13.98 -7.88 -16.85
CA ALA A 129 13.03 -8.15 -15.79
C ALA A 129 13.59 -9.26 -14.89
N TYR A 130 13.28 -9.20 -13.59
CA TYR A 130 13.60 -10.20 -12.60
C TYR A 130 12.34 -10.68 -11.89
N ASP A 131 12.10 -11.99 -11.89
CA ASP A 131 11.05 -12.64 -11.09
C ASP A 131 11.71 -13.37 -9.92
N PRO A 132 11.40 -13.00 -8.66
CA PRO A 132 11.93 -13.71 -7.48
C PRO A 132 11.33 -15.11 -7.31
N ALA A 133 10.44 -15.55 -8.17
CA ALA A 133 9.79 -16.85 -8.18
C ALA A 133 9.11 -17.20 -6.83
N ILE A 134 8.37 -16.25 -6.27
CA ILE A 134 7.68 -16.40 -5.00
C ILE A 134 6.56 -17.45 -5.13
N ASP A 135 6.50 -18.39 -4.21
CA ASP A 135 5.38 -19.32 -4.10
C ASP A 135 4.06 -18.53 -3.97
N ARG A 136 3.11 -18.84 -4.85
CA ARG A 136 1.81 -18.13 -4.89
C ARG A 136 0.99 -18.33 -3.62
N ALA A 137 1.22 -19.40 -2.86
CA ALA A 137 0.64 -19.61 -1.54
C ALA A 137 1.02 -18.50 -0.54
N LYS A 138 2.19 -17.84 -0.72
CA LYS A 138 2.62 -16.70 0.11
C LYS A 138 1.65 -15.51 0.06
N GLY A 139 0.83 -15.41 -0.97
CA GLY A 139 -0.24 -14.41 -1.05
C GLY A 139 -1.25 -14.48 0.09
N ASN A 140 -1.37 -15.63 0.79
CA ASN A 140 -2.26 -15.80 1.95
C ASN A 140 -1.76 -15.02 3.18
N ASP A 141 -0.46 -14.79 3.27
CA ASP A 141 0.18 -14.06 4.35
C ASP A 141 0.19 -12.53 4.08
N ALA A 142 -0.23 -12.13 2.89
CA ALA A 142 -0.24 -10.71 2.47
C ALA A 142 -1.61 -10.08 2.77
N CYS A 143 -1.69 -9.30 3.85
CA CYS A 143 -2.94 -8.65 4.27
C CYS A 143 -3.59 -7.79 3.17
N CYS A 144 -2.76 -7.17 2.34
CA CYS A 144 -3.17 -6.04 1.51
C CYS A 144 -2.80 -6.26 0.04
N ASP A 145 -2.83 -7.49 -0.45
CA ASP A 145 -2.34 -7.97 -1.73
C ASP A 145 -0.81 -8.16 -1.81
N VAL A 146 -0.41 -8.79 -2.89
CA VAL A 146 0.98 -9.13 -3.21
C VAL A 146 1.72 -7.94 -3.86
N VAL A 147 1.49 -6.76 -3.32
CA VAL A 147 2.06 -5.49 -3.79
C VAL A 147 3.54 -5.34 -3.42
N ASN A 148 4.22 -4.41 -4.10
CA ASN A 148 5.55 -3.97 -3.74
C ASN A 148 5.70 -2.49 -4.09
N ARG A 149 6.31 -1.69 -3.19
CA ARG A 149 6.33 -0.23 -3.29
C ARG A 149 7.58 0.34 -3.95
N GLY A 150 8.54 -0.52 -4.34
CA GLY A 150 9.71 -0.08 -5.09
C GLY A 150 11.01 -0.76 -4.70
N VAL A 151 12.08 -0.26 -5.28
CA VAL A 151 13.46 -0.69 -5.05
C VAL A 151 14.31 0.46 -4.57
N ALA A 152 15.47 0.15 -3.99
CA ALA A 152 16.53 1.11 -3.73
C ALA A 152 17.72 0.84 -4.68
N ALA A 153 18.47 1.89 -5.03
CA ALA A 153 19.67 1.81 -5.86
C ALA A 153 20.90 2.21 -5.06
N TRP A 154 22.01 1.49 -5.24
CA TRP A 154 23.29 1.83 -4.62
C TRP A 154 24.47 1.13 -5.30
N ASN A 155 25.51 1.89 -5.63
CA ASN A 155 26.78 1.37 -6.19
C ASN A 155 26.58 0.32 -7.31
N GLY A 156 25.71 0.63 -8.27
CA GLY A 156 25.43 -0.26 -9.40
C GLY A 156 24.52 -1.44 -9.12
N LYS A 157 23.93 -1.50 -7.93
CA LYS A 157 23.00 -2.55 -7.52
C LYS A 157 21.61 -2.01 -7.27
N ILE A 158 20.62 -2.88 -7.46
CA ILE A 158 19.19 -2.66 -7.12
C ILE A 158 18.82 -3.60 -5.99
N TYR A 159 18.21 -3.08 -4.94
CA TYR A 159 17.82 -3.82 -3.74
C TYR A 159 16.31 -3.93 -3.67
N LEU A 160 15.85 -5.14 -3.50
CA LEU A 160 14.46 -5.54 -3.44
C LEU A 160 14.14 -6.22 -2.10
N GLY A 161 13.12 -5.73 -1.39
CA GLY A 161 12.43 -6.51 -0.36
C GLY A 161 11.36 -7.37 -1.00
N ALA A 162 11.52 -8.68 -0.99
CA ALA A 162 10.58 -9.60 -1.62
C ALA A 162 9.49 -10.06 -0.64
N LEU A 163 8.28 -10.34 -1.16
CA LEU A 163 7.10 -10.69 -0.37
C LEU A 163 7.33 -11.87 0.58
N ASP A 164 8.20 -12.81 0.22
CA ASP A 164 8.56 -13.98 1.02
C ASP A 164 9.62 -13.72 2.11
N GLY A 165 9.97 -12.47 2.34
CA GLY A 165 10.91 -12.05 3.38
C GLY A 165 12.37 -12.06 2.97
N ARG A 166 12.70 -12.28 1.69
CA ARG A 166 14.07 -12.13 1.19
C ARG A 166 14.42 -10.68 0.92
N LEU A 167 15.63 -10.29 1.25
CA LEU A 167 16.29 -9.10 0.73
C LEU A 167 17.24 -9.52 -0.38
N ILE A 168 17.09 -8.95 -1.57
CA ILE A 168 17.79 -9.39 -2.78
C ILE A 168 18.51 -8.20 -3.40
N ALA A 169 19.81 -8.36 -3.70
CA ALA A 169 20.58 -7.41 -4.48
C ALA A 169 20.73 -7.93 -5.91
N LEU A 170 20.36 -7.08 -6.86
CA LEU A 170 20.48 -7.32 -8.30
C LEU A 170 21.54 -6.42 -8.90
N ASP A 171 22.27 -6.89 -9.89
CA ASP A 171 23.10 -6.06 -10.74
C ASP A 171 22.21 -5.08 -11.54
N GLY A 172 22.49 -3.78 -11.43
CA GLY A 172 21.64 -2.74 -12.02
C GLY A 172 21.60 -2.76 -13.55
N LYS A 173 22.63 -3.29 -14.22
CA LYS A 173 22.69 -3.39 -15.69
C LYS A 173 21.93 -4.60 -16.22
N THR A 174 21.99 -5.73 -15.50
CA THR A 174 21.58 -7.03 -16.06
C THR A 174 20.42 -7.68 -15.33
N GLY A 175 20.05 -7.20 -14.14
CA GLY A 175 19.04 -7.82 -13.29
C GLY A 175 19.47 -9.15 -12.67
N LYS A 176 20.73 -9.55 -12.79
CA LYS A 176 21.25 -10.80 -12.19
C LYS A 176 21.38 -10.66 -10.68
N VAL A 177 21.03 -11.72 -9.96
CA VAL A 177 21.18 -11.77 -8.50
C VAL A 177 22.66 -11.74 -8.13
N MET A 178 23.03 -10.75 -7.32
CA MET A 178 24.35 -10.61 -6.71
C MET A 178 24.41 -11.35 -5.38
N TRP A 179 23.41 -11.16 -4.55
CA TRP A 179 23.18 -11.89 -3.31
C TRP A 179 21.69 -11.88 -2.93
N SER A 180 21.31 -12.85 -2.07
CA SER A 180 19.97 -12.95 -1.52
C SER A 180 20.05 -13.43 -0.08
N LYS A 181 19.38 -12.75 0.85
CA LYS A 181 19.35 -13.08 2.29
C LYS A 181 17.91 -13.22 2.76
N GLN A 182 17.62 -14.30 3.48
CA GLN A 182 16.35 -14.41 4.20
C GLN A 182 16.41 -13.52 5.43
N THR A 183 15.52 -12.53 5.52
CA THR A 183 15.49 -11.56 6.63
C THR A 183 14.50 -11.92 7.71
N THR A 184 13.54 -12.80 7.39
CA THR A 184 12.44 -13.22 8.26
C THR A 184 12.49 -14.72 8.53
N ASP A 185 11.83 -15.16 9.60
CA ASP A 185 11.61 -16.57 9.87
C ASP A 185 10.60 -17.12 8.86
N THR A 186 11.00 -18.12 8.08
CA THR A 186 10.18 -18.76 7.04
C THR A 186 9.03 -19.62 7.59
N ASN A 187 9.08 -20.00 8.87
CA ASN A 187 8.01 -20.74 9.54
C ASN A 187 6.87 -19.83 10.02
N LEU A 188 7.06 -18.51 9.95
CA LEU A 188 6.08 -17.51 10.36
C LEU A 188 5.61 -16.69 9.15
N PRO A 189 4.38 -16.21 9.17
CA PRO A 189 3.76 -15.51 8.02
C PRO A 189 4.23 -14.05 7.88
N TYR A 190 5.54 -13.83 7.95
CA TYR A 190 6.15 -12.55 7.63
C TYR A 190 6.04 -12.22 6.15
N THR A 191 5.85 -10.95 5.83
CA THR A 191 5.91 -10.44 4.46
C THR A 191 6.73 -9.17 4.39
N ILE A 192 7.21 -8.81 3.18
CA ILE A 192 7.81 -7.51 2.90
C ILE A 192 7.12 -6.93 1.66
N THR A 193 6.60 -5.72 1.81
CA THR A 193 5.97 -4.94 0.73
C THR A 193 6.57 -3.54 0.61
N GLY A 194 7.32 -3.10 1.64
CA GLY A 194 7.95 -1.80 1.73
C GLY A 194 9.23 -1.69 0.90
N VAL A 195 9.67 -0.47 0.68
CA VAL A 195 10.89 -0.16 -0.05
C VAL A 195 12.08 -0.19 0.90
N PRO A 196 13.20 -0.86 0.56
CA PRO A 196 14.44 -0.73 1.31
C PRO A 196 14.96 0.71 1.29
N ARG A 197 15.63 1.15 2.36
CA ARG A 197 16.36 2.42 2.38
C ARG A 197 17.85 2.16 2.46
N ILE A 198 18.64 2.89 1.67
CA ILE A 198 20.11 2.79 1.75
C ILE A 198 20.64 3.92 2.62
N VAL A 199 21.29 3.57 3.72
CA VAL A 199 21.84 4.53 4.67
C VAL A 199 23.29 4.15 4.98
N LYS A 200 24.23 4.99 4.60
CA LYS A 200 25.68 4.81 4.88
C LYS A 200 26.20 3.42 4.48
N GLY A 201 25.85 2.97 3.26
CA GLY A 201 26.26 1.65 2.75
C GLY A 201 25.55 0.45 3.39
N LYS A 202 24.46 0.68 4.10
CA LYS A 202 23.59 -0.37 4.66
C LYS A 202 22.22 -0.33 4.01
N VAL A 203 21.66 -1.49 3.74
CA VAL A 203 20.28 -1.66 3.28
C VAL A 203 19.40 -1.88 4.51
N VAL A 204 18.52 -0.94 4.80
CA VAL A 204 17.59 -1.00 5.93
C VAL A 204 16.24 -1.50 5.43
N ILE A 205 15.69 -2.50 6.10
CA ILE A 205 14.39 -3.10 5.77
C ILE A 205 13.67 -3.54 7.04
N GLY A 206 12.36 -3.38 7.07
CA GLY A 206 11.49 -3.92 8.11
C GLY A 206 10.67 -5.08 7.59
N ASN A 207 9.55 -5.36 8.25
CA ASN A 207 8.66 -6.47 7.91
C ASN A 207 7.19 -6.10 8.08
N GLY A 208 6.31 -6.82 7.39
CA GLY A 208 4.86 -6.83 7.56
C GLY A 208 4.38 -8.14 8.19
N GLY A 209 3.05 -8.25 8.40
CA GLY A 209 2.41 -9.46 8.90
C GLY A 209 1.92 -9.37 10.34
N ALA A 210 1.76 -8.16 10.93
CA ALA A 210 1.31 -8.01 12.31
C ALA A 210 0.06 -8.86 12.62
N GLU A 211 -0.99 -8.77 11.80
CA GLU A 211 -2.26 -9.50 11.96
C GLU A 211 -2.10 -11.02 11.95
N TYR A 212 -0.99 -11.50 11.39
CA TYR A 212 -0.65 -12.91 11.26
C TYR A 212 0.28 -13.41 12.37
N ARG A 213 0.34 -12.72 13.50
CA ARG A 213 1.06 -13.15 14.71
C ARG A 213 2.58 -13.07 14.59
N VAL A 214 3.09 -12.03 13.96
CA VAL A 214 4.52 -11.81 13.88
C VAL A 214 4.97 -10.63 14.75
N ARG A 215 6.23 -10.65 15.14
CA ARG A 215 6.90 -9.60 15.90
C ARG A 215 7.59 -8.61 14.97
N GLY A 216 7.39 -7.32 15.22
CA GLY A 216 8.00 -6.26 14.43
C GLY A 216 9.47 -6.04 14.76
N TYR A 217 10.25 -5.73 13.72
CA TYR A 217 11.63 -5.28 13.80
C TYR A 217 12.04 -4.53 12.53
N VAL A 218 13.17 -3.84 12.61
CA VAL A 218 13.91 -3.30 11.47
C VAL A 218 15.33 -3.84 11.50
N THR A 219 15.89 -4.14 10.34
CA THR A 219 17.24 -4.70 10.22
C THR A 219 18.03 -3.95 9.16
N ALA A 220 19.31 -3.70 9.43
CA ALA A 220 20.26 -3.19 8.45
C ALA A 220 21.23 -4.30 8.02
N TYR A 221 21.49 -4.35 6.74
CA TYR A 221 22.43 -5.28 6.10
C TYR A 221 23.50 -4.48 5.38
N ASP A 222 24.72 -4.97 5.39
CA ASP A 222 25.78 -4.41 4.55
C ASP A 222 25.37 -4.51 3.07
N ALA A 223 25.42 -3.40 2.34
CA ALA A 223 24.92 -3.34 0.98
C ALA A 223 25.76 -4.19 0.01
N GLU A 224 27.05 -4.37 0.26
CA GLU A 224 27.93 -5.13 -0.62
C GLU A 224 27.82 -6.64 -0.39
N THR A 225 27.75 -7.06 0.88
CA THR A 225 27.85 -8.49 1.27
C THR A 225 26.50 -9.12 1.63
N GLY A 226 25.50 -8.29 2.00
CA GLY A 226 24.23 -8.75 2.55
C GLY A 226 24.36 -9.31 3.98
N GLU A 227 25.49 -9.09 4.67
CA GLU A 227 25.62 -9.51 6.06
C GLU A 227 24.84 -8.58 6.99
N GLN A 228 24.19 -9.15 8.01
CA GLN A 228 23.43 -8.37 8.97
C GLN A 228 24.37 -7.51 9.83
N ALA A 229 24.15 -6.17 9.78
CA ALA A 229 24.92 -5.23 10.60
C ALA A 229 24.29 -5.07 11.99
N TRP A 230 22.97 -4.86 12.03
CA TRP A 230 22.21 -4.75 13.27
C TRP A 230 20.72 -5.04 13.04
N ARG A 231 20.00 -5.34 14.15
CA ARG A 231 18.53 -5.47 14.20
C ARG A 231 18.00 -4.78 15.43
N TRP A 232 16.89 -4.07 15.29
CA TRP A 232 16.17 -3.44 16.39
C TRP A 232 14.71 -3.92 16.42
N TYR A 233 14.29 -4.50 17.55
CA TYR A 233 12.92 -4.99 17.74
C TYR A 233 12.01 -3.89 18.25
N THR A 234 10.81 -3.78 17.69
CA THR A 234 9.84 -2.72 17.99
C THR A 234 8.98 -3.03 19.21
N VAL A 235 8.86 -4.29 19.58
CA VAL A 235 8.07 -4.74 20.74
C VAL A 235 8.86 -5.76 21.55
N PRO A 236 8.68 -5.82 22.89
CA PRO A 236 9.37 -6.79 23.72
C PRO A 236 8.94 -8.22 23.39
N GLY A 237 9.88 -9.16 23.45
CA GLY A 237 9.65 -10.57 23.31
C GLY A 237 9.07 -11.22 24.56
N ASN A 238 9.27 -12.55 24.69
CA ASN A 238 8.88 -13.30 25.88
C ASN A 238 9.65 -12.78 27.10
N PRO A 239 8.97 -12.42 28.21
CA PRO A 239 9.63 -11.91 29.42
C PRO A 239 10.60 -12.88 30.10
N ALA A 240 10.52 -14.17 29.80
CA ALA A 240 11.44 -15.18 30.31
C ALA A 240 12.81 -15.16 29.58
N ASP A 241 12.88 -14.54 28.40
CA ASP A 241 14.09 -14.45 27.60
C ASP A 241 14.85 -13.15 27.90
N PRO A 242 16.17 -13.10 27.72
CA PRO A 242 16.93 -11.85 27.75
C PRO A 242 16.43 -10.85 26.72
N PHE A 243 16.47 -9.57 27.06
CA PHE A 243 16.15 -8.50 26.09
C PHE A 243 17.25 -8.38 25.03
N GLU A 244 16.87 -8.29 23.77
CA GLU A 244 17.79 -8.14 22.65
C GLU A 244 18.44 -6.74 22.62
N GLN A 245 17.76 -5.75 23.23
CA GLN A 245 18.25 -4.38 23.35
C GLN A 245 17.74 -3.73 24.66
N PRO A 246 18.47 -2.78 25.25
CA PRO A 246 18.16 -2.22 26.59
C PRO A 246 16.78 -1.56 26.70
N GLU A 247 16.31 -0.89 25.64
CA GLU A 247 15.07 -0.14 25.62
C GLU A 247 13.83 -1.03 25.79
N LEU A 248 13.95 -2.32 25.47
CA LEU A 248 12.86 -3.27 25.64
C LEU A 248 12.54 -3.55 27.10
N ALA A 249 13.50 -3.33 28.01
CA ALA A 249 13.25 -3.43 29.44
C ALA A 249 12.26 -2.38 29.95
N GLU A 250 12.35 -1.16 29.42
CA GLU A 250 11.38 -0.08 29.72
C GLU A 250 10.07 -0.32 28.96
N ALA A 251 10.13 -0.67 27.66
CA ALA A 251 8.95 -0.99 26.88
C ALA A 251 8.12 -2.09 27.53
N ARG A 252 8.75 -3.14 28.06
CA ARG A 252 8.09 -4.26 28.75
C ARG A 252 7.15 -3.82 29.88
N LYS A 253 7.47 -2.73 30.59
CA LYS A 253 6.65 -2.20 31.69
C LYS A 253 5.29 -1.66 31.20
N THR A 254 5.18 -1.39 29.90
CA THR A 254 3.96 -0.89 29.26
C THR A 254 3.09 -1.99 28.65
N TRP A 255 3.46 -3.24 28.86
CA TRP A 255 2.76 -4.41 28.36
C TRP A 255 2.26 -5.27 29.50
N ASN A 256 1.11 -5.93 29.29
CA ASN A 256 0.52 -6.84 30.26
C ASN A 256 -0.05 -8.09 29.52
N GLY A 257 -0.09 -9.23 30.21
CA GLY A 257 -0.54 -10.50 29.62
C GLY A 257 0.55 -11.21 28.82
N GLU A 258 0.16 -11.94 27.76
CA GLU A 258 1.02 -12.87 27.03
C GLU A 258 1.13 -12.50 25.53
N TRP A 259 1.24 -11.20 25.20
CA TRP A 259 1.28 -10.67 23.82
C TRP A 259 2.30 -11.38 22.93
N TRP A 260 3.44 -11.83 23.49
CA TRP A 260 4.50 -12.51 22.72
C TRP A 260 4.05 -13.81 22.07
N LYS A 261 3.02 -14.48 22.61
CA LYS A 261 2.45 -15.69 22.00
C LYS A 261 1.85 -15.45 20.62
N LEU A 262 1.44 -14.19 20.37
CA LEU A 262 0.92 -13.72 19.10
C LEU A 262 1.85 -12.70 18.42
N GLY A 263 3.13 -12.69 18.79
CA GLY A 263 4.15 -11.80 18.24
C GLY A 263 4.09 -10.36 18.72
N GLY A 264 2.92 -9.86 19.12
CA GLY A 264 2.73 -8.48 19.62
C GLY A 264 2.58 -7.41 18.54
N GLY A 265 2.93 -7.68 17.28
CA GLY A 265 2.84 -6.74 16.16
C GLY A 265 3.98 -5.72 16.11
N GLY A 266 3.69 -4.46 15.80
CA GLY A 266 4.68 -3.37 15.72
C GLY A 266 5.54 -3.40 14.46
N THR A 267 5.08 -4.01 13.38
CA THR A 267 5.86 -4.21 12.15
C THR A 267 6.24 -2.88 11.47
N VAL A 268 7.49 -2.80 10.98
CA VAL A 268 7.99 -1.65 10.20
C VAL A 268 7.80 -1.96 8.72
N TRP A 269 6.58 -1.80 8.22
CA TRP A 269 6.26 -2.21 6.85
C TRP A 269 6.47 -1.12 5.79
N ASP A 270 6.66 0.14 6.23
CA ASP A 270 7.06 1.30 5.40
C ASP A 270 7.54 2.44 6.34
N GLY A 271 7.52 3.72 5.87
CA GLY A 271 7.75 4.91 6.68
C GLY A 271 9.15 4.98 7.30
N MET A 272 10.16 5.21 6.45
CA MET A 272 11.54 5.43 6.88
C MET A 272 12.14 6.65 6.19
N ALA A 273 12.90 7.47 6.92
CA ALA A 273 13.67 8.60 6.39
C ALA A 273 15.01 8.72 7.13
N TYR A 274 16.03 9.23 6.46
CA TYR A 274 17.35 9.43 7.06
C TYR A 274 17.75 10.89 7.02
N ASP A 275 18.20 11.41 8.16
CA ASP A 275 18.76 12.75 8.28
C ASP A 275 20.29 12.68 8.30
N PRO A 276 20.97 13.08 7.22
CA PRO A 276 22.43 13.06 7.18
C PRO A 276 23.09 14.11 8.08
N GLU A 277 22.38 15.22 8.40
CA GLU A 277 22.91 16.28 9.28
C GLU A 277 22.92 15.85 10.75
N LEU A 278 21.84 15.17 11.20
CA LEU A 278 21.70 14.63 12.54
C LEU A 278 22.22 13.20 12.68
N ASP A 279 22.67 12.60 11.58
CA ASP A 279 23.04 11.19 11.47
C ASP A 279 22.00 10.28 12.16
N THR A 280 20.73 10.43 11.76
CA THR A 280 19.60 9.80 12.42
C THR A 280 18.65 9.15 11.40
N LEU A 281 18.37 7.86 11.64
CA LEU A 281 17.34 7.11 10.91
C LEU A 281 16.03 7.19 11.67
N TYR A 282 14.97 7.66 11.04
CA TYR A 282 13.61 7.64 11.58
C TYR A 282 12.84 6.50 10.95
N ILE A 283 12.12 5.74 11.79
CA ILE A 283 11.25 4.64 11.37
C ILE A 283 9.87 4.79 11.99
N GLY A 284 8.85 4.35 11.26
CA GLY A 284 7.49 4.24 11.76
C GLY A 284 7.16 2.82 12.17
N THR A 285 6.49 2.63 13.30
CA THR A 285 6.08 1.31 13.78
C THR A 285 4.57 1.10 13.66
N GLY A 286 4.19 -0.15 13.46
CA GLY A 286 2.81 -0.55 13.18
C GLY A 286 1.96 -0.80 14.42
N ASN A 287 0.77 -1.33 14.13
CA ASN A 287 -0.26 -1.72 15.08
C ASN A 287 0.12 -2.96 15.91
N GLY A 288 -0.64 -3.19 16.98
CA GLY A 288 -0.52 -4.37 17.81
C GLY A 288 -1.27 -5.60 17.28
N THR A 289 -0.91 -6.78 17.76
CA THR A 289 -1.60 -8.05 17.48
C THR A 289 -2.01 -8.74 18.78
N PRO A 290 -3.31 -9.04 18.96
CA PRO A 290 -4.47 -8.53 18.20
C PRO A 290 -4.61 -7.01 18.24
N TRP A 291 -5.40 -6.39 17.34
CA TRP A 291 -5.67 -4.94 17.41
C TRP A 291 -6.34 -4.59 18.74
N ASN A 292 -7.36 -5.34 19.14
CA ASN A 292 -8.05 -5.14 20.40
C ASN A 292 -7.08 -5.19 21.60
N GLN A 293 -6.86 -4.05 22.23
CA GLN A 293 -5.90 -3.92 23.32
C GLN A 293 -6.26 -4.80 24.53
N LYS A 294 -7.54 -4.92 24.87
CA LYS A 294 -8.00 -5.74 26.01
C LYS A 294 -7.63 -7.21 25.86
N ILE A 295 -7.54 -7.72 24.62
CA ILE A 295 -7.09 -9.08 24.34
C ILE A 295 -5.58 -9.16 24.34
N ARG A 296 -4.89 -8.22 23.69
CA ARG A 296 -3.42 -8.18 23.57
C ARG A 296 -2.71 -7.90 24.90
N SER A 297 -3.25 -6.96 25.65
CA SER A 297 -2.67 -6.44 26.90
C SER A 297 -3.78 -6.15 27.92
N PRO A 298 -4.37 -7.20 28.54
CA PRO A 298 -5.60 -7.08 29.33
C PRO A 298 -5.46 -6.17 30.55
N GLY A 299 -4.25 -5.94 31.07
CA GLY A 299 -3.94 -4.95 32.10
C GLY A 299 -3.73 -3.53 31.58
N GLY A 300 -3.89 -3.30 30.25
CA GLY A 300 -3.67 -2.00 29.63
C GLY A 300 -2.19 -1.70 29.37
N GLY A 301 -1.80 -0.42 29.52
CA GLY A 301 -0.48 0.12 29.23
C GLY A 301 -0.36 0.65 27.79
N ASP A 302 0.68 1.43 27.53
CA ASP A 302 0.86 2.11 26.24
C ASP A 302 1.32 1.19 25.13
N ASN A 303 1.83 0.00 25.45
CA ASN A 303 2.34 -1.01 24.54
C ASN A 303 3.48 -0.48 23.63
N LEU A 304 4.54 0.07 24.23
CA LEU A 304 5.72 0.56 23.51
C LEU A 304 6.43 -0.57 22.74
N TYR A 305 6.84 -0.37 21.48
CA TYR A 305 6.77 0.88 20.71
C TYR A 305 5.74 0.75 19.56
N LEU A 306 4.50 0.33 19.81
CA LEU A 306 3.45 0.35 18.78
C LEU A 306 3.17 1.80 18.37
N SER A 307 2.76 1.98 17.09
CA SER A 307 2.26 3.26 16.56
C SER A 307 3.15 4.45 16.91
N SER A 308 4.44 4.30 16.68
CA SER A 308 5.47 5.27 17.11
C SER A 308 6.36 5.70 15.95
N ILE A 309 6.87 6.92 16.03
CA ILE A 309 8.03 7.37 15.28
C ILE A 309 9.24 7.13 16.18
N VAL A 310 10.22 6.39 15.70
CA VAL A 310 11.42 6.02 16.47
C VAL A 310 12.67 6.51 15.74
N ALA A 311 13.56 7.15 16.48
CA ALA A 311 14.86 7.60 15.98
C ALA A 311 15.98 6.64 16.42
N LEU A 312 16.77 6.19 15.45
CA LEU A 312 17.85 5.24 15.63
C LEU A 312 19.17 5.80 15.09
N ASP A 313 20.28 5.36 15.67
CA ASP A 313 21.60 5.52 15.09
C ASP A 313 21.71 4.59 13.86
N PRO A 314 21.98 5.09 12.64
CA PRO A 314 21.99 4.27 11.44
C PRO A 314 23.14 3.29 11.37
N ASN A 315 24.23 3.51 12.11
CA ASN A 315 25.41 2.64 12.10
C ASN A 315 25.23 1.41 12.97
N THR A 316 24.56 1.58 14.12
CA THR A 316 24.49 0.58 15.20
C THR A 316 23.09 0.11 15.53
N GLY A 317 22.04 0.76 15.02
CA GLY A 317 20.65 0.51 15.39
C GLY A 317 20.29 0.97 16.81
N LYS A 318 21.19 1.69 17.51
CA LYS A 318 20.92 2.16 18.88
C LYS A 318 19.81 3.19 18.90
N TYR A 319 18.89 3.02 19.84
CA TYR A 319 17.79 3.94 20.10
C TYR A 319 18.29 5.32 20.52
N LYS A 320 17.65 6.38 19.99
CA LYS A 320 17.87 7.78 20.36
C LYS A 320 16.66 8.35 21.11
N TRP A 321 15.49 8.30 20.49
CA TRP A 321 14.21 8.76 21.06
C TRP A 321 13.02 8.13 20.33
N HIS A 322 11.83 8.25 20.89
CA HIS A 322 10.57 7.92 20.21
C HIS A 322 9.48 8.94 20.53
N TYR A 323 8.49 8.98 19.66
CA TYR A 323 7.21 9.65 19.89
C TYR A 323 6.08 8.69 19.53
N GLN A 324 5.24 8.33 20.51
CA GLN A 324 4.12 7.43 20.28
C GLN A 324 2.87 8.21 19.87
N THR A 325 2.42 8.04 18.61
CA THR A 325 1.29 8.79 18.05
C THR A 325 -0.07 8.29 18.56
N THR A 326 -0.14 7.00 18.92
CA THR A 326 -1.38 6.37 19.43
C THR A 326 -1.02 5.43 20.58
N PRO A 327 -0.84 5.94 21.83
CA PRO A 327 -0.67 5.08 22.99
C PRO A 327 -1.86 4.15 23.20
N ALA A 328 -1.63 2.92 23.65
CA ALA A 328 -2.69 1.94 23.89
C ALA A 328 -3.58 1.67 22.63
N GLU A 329 -2.97 1.66 21.47
CA GLU A 329 -3.60 1.49 20.18
C GLU A 329 -4.54 0.27 20.14
N THR A 330 -5.72 0.39 19.49
CA THR A 330 -6.75 -0.66 19.40
C THR A 330 -7.53 -0.65 18.08
N TRP A 331 -7.27 0.28 17.17
CA TRP A 331 -8.03 0.54 15.95
C TRP A 331 -7.27 0.24 14.65
N ASP A 332 -6.04 -0.31 14.74
CA ASP A 332 -5.09 -0.43 13.62
C ASP A 332 -4.51 0.94 13.19
N TYR A 333 -4.30 1.86 14.14
CA TYR A 333 -3.67 3.15 13.83
C TYR A 333 -2.15 3.04 13.86
N THR A 334 -1.57 2.77 12.70
CA THR A 334 -0.11 2.66 12.54
C THR A 334 0.55 4.02 12.38
N ALA A 335 1.85 4.11 12.68
CA ALA A 335 2.72 5.24 12.35
C ALA A 335 3.74 4.89 11.26
N THR A 336 3.41 3.97 10.36
CA THR A 336 4.25 3.49 9.26
C THR A 336 4.01 4.24 7.95
N GLN A 337 3.22 5.31 7.97
CA GLN A 337 3.00 6.22 6.85
C GLN A 337 4.28 6.97 6.50
N PRO A 338 4.39 7.56 5.30
CA PRO A 338 5.58 8.32 4.90
C PRO A 338 6.04 9.31 5.98
N ILE A 339 7.34 9.29 6.25
CA ILE A 339 8.03 10.23 7.15
C ILE A 339 8.80 11.19 6.25
N MET A 340 8.69 12.49 6.49
CA MET A 340 9.44 13.52 5.79
C MET A 340 10.31 14.33 6.75
N ILE A 341 11.45 14.79 6.26
CA ILE A 341 12.36 15.67 6.99
C ILE A 341 12.40 17.01 6.27
N ALA A 342 12.29 18.09 7.01
CA ALA A 342 12.35 19.43 6.45
C ALA A 342 12.93 20.45 7.44
N ASP A 343 13.35 21.57 6.90
CA ASP A 343 13.65 22.77 7.66
C ASP A 343 12.46 23.74 7.55
N LEU A 344 11.75 23.96 8.64
CA LEU A 344 10.61 24.86 8.70
C LEU A 344 10.99 26.19 9.31
N ASN A 345 10.43 27.27 8.76
CA ASN A 345 10.64 28.64 9.24
C ASN A 345 9.57 28.97 10.29
N TYR A 346 9.95 29.02 11.55
CA TYR A 346 9.13 29.51 12.66
C TYR A 346 9.46 30.97 12.96
N PRO A 347 8.59 31.74 13.64
CA PRO A 347 8.90 33.11 14.02
C PRO A 347 10.19 33.27 14.84
N GLU A 348 10.52 32.26 15.65
CA GLU A 348 11.74 32.24 16.47
C GLU A 348 12.97 31.69 15.74
N GLY A 349 12.85 31.32 14.47
CA GLY A 349 13.93 30.84 13.64
C GLY A 349 13.66 29.49 12.95
N LYS A 350 14.62 29.07 12.15
CA LYS A 350 14.56 27.81 11.39
C LYS A 350 14.69 26.60 12.29
N ARG A 351 13.86 25.58 12.08
CA ARG A 351 13.90 24.31 12.83
C ARG A 351 13.92 23.12 11.90
N ARG A 352 14.81 22.19 12.16
CA ARG A 352 14.84 20.88 11.54
C ARG A 352 13.78 20.00 12.17
N VAL A 353 12.88 19.45 11.36
CA VAL A 353 11.71 18.70 11.82
C VAL A 353 11.55 17.36 11.11
N VAL A 354 10.88 16.44 11.80
CA VAL A 354 10.29 15.23 11.25
C VAL A 354 8.78 15.44 11.17
N MET A 355 8.19 15.17 10.03
CA MET A 355 6.75 15.31 9.77
C MET A 355 6.12 13.98 9.41
N GLN A 356 4.94 13.70 9.95
CA GLN A 356 4.16 12.52 9.59
C GLN A 356 2.66 12.76 9.76
N ALA A 357 1.87 12.19 8.84
CA ALA A 357 0.42 12.08 8.93
C ALA A 357 0.04 10.59 9.05
N PRO A 358 0.03 9.99 10.25
CA PRO A 358 -0.34 8.59 10.44
C PRO A 358 -1.85 8.35 10.24
N LYS A 359 -2.26 7.07 10.30
CA LYS A 359 -3.66 6.64 10.14
C LYS A 359 -4.62 7.38 11.07
N ASN A 360 -4.16 7.77 12.26
CA ASN A 360 -4.98 8.33 13.34
C ASN A 360 -5.59 9.72 13.06
N GLY A 361 -5.13 10.40 11.98
CA GLY A 361 -5.74 11.62 11.47
C GLY A 361 -5.21 12.93 12.07
N PHE A 362 -4.10 12.87 12.82
CA PHE A 362 -3.34 14.04 13.24
C PHE A 362 -2.08 14.20 12.40
N PHE A 363 -1.74 15.44 12.04
CA PHE A 363 -0.47 15.76 11.40
C PHE A 363 0.54 16.15 12.48
N TYR A 364 1.58 15.35 12.64
CA TYR A 364 2.62 15.55 13.64
C TYR A 364 3.82 16.27 13.04
N VAL A 365 4.34 17.26 13.78
CA VAL A 365 5.62 17.93 13.53
C VAL A 365 6.45 17.79 14.80
N LEU A 366 7.57 17.11 14.69
CA LEU A 366 8.49 16.84 15.81
C LEU A 366 9.83 17.53 15.54
N ASP A 367 10.46 18.06 16.58
CA ASP A 367 11.86 18.44 16.52
C ASP A 367 12.72 17.22 16.18
N ALA A 368 13.45 17.27 15.08
CA ALA A 368 14.17 16.11 14.54
C ALA A 368 15.24 15.57 15.48
N LYS A 369 15.89 16.44 16.28
CA LYS A 369 16.96 16.05 17.19
C LYS A 369 16.46 15.40 18.47
N SER A 370 15.35 15.89 19.02
CA SER A 370 14.87 15.49 20.36
C SER A 370 13.58 14.69 20.38
N GLY A 371 12.83 14.63 19.26
CA GLY A 371 11.50 14.04 19.23
C GLY A 371 10.42 14.86 19.92
N LYS A 372 10.74 16.08 20.38
CA LYS A 372 9.76 16.96 21.05
C LYS A 372 8.65 17.35 20.08
N LEU A 373 7.40 17.21 20.54
CA LEU A 373 6.24 17.65 19.77
C LEU A 373 6.24 19.18 19.61
N LEU A 374 6.16 19.64 18.37
CA LEU A 374 6.02 21.06 18.01
C LEU A 374 4.59 21.39 17.58
N ASN A 375 3.93 20.47 16.89
CA ASN A 375 2.57 20.64 16.42
C ASN A 375 1.89 19.27 16.22
N ALA A 376 0.58 19.17 16.51
CA ALA A 376 -0.24 17.99 16.24
C ALA A 376 -1.71 18.38 16.07
N ASN A 377 -2.08 18.80 14.87
CA ASN A 377 -3.47 19.21 14.55
C ASN A 377 -4.19 18.17 13.69
N LYS A 378 -5.52 18.10 13.84
CA LYS A 378 -6.37 17.27 13.00
C LYS A 378 -6.33 17.77 11.55
N PHE A 379 -6.02 16.87 10.62
CA PHE A 379 -6.12 17.18 9.20
C PHE A 379 -7.44 16.64 8.56
N ALA A 380 -8.25 15.93 9.35
CA ALA A 380 -9.54 15.38 8.92
C ALA A 380 -10.51 15.28 10.11
N PRO A 381 -11.82 15.07 9.87
CA PRO A 381 -12.79 14.83 10.93
C PRO A 381 -12.47 13.53 11.70
N LEU A 382 -12.29 13.61 13.02
CA LEU A 382 -11.98 12.48 13.90
C LEU A 382 -13.06 12.29 14.95
N THR A 383 -13.35 11.01 15.31
CA THR A 383 -14.29 10.67 16.37
C THR A 383 -13.68 9.80 17.48
N TRP A 384 -12.37 9.51 17.44
CA TRP A 384 -11.67 8.74 18.47
C TRP A 384 -10.95 9.64 19.50
N ALA A 385 -10.55 10.85 19.11
CA ALA A 385 -9.86 11.82 19.96
C ALA A 385 -10.27 13.25 19.65
N THR A 386 -10.27 14.11 20.66
CA THR A 386 -10.61 15.53 20.52
C THR A 386 -9.44 16.37 20.04
N HIS A 387 -8.24 16.15 20.56
CA HIS A 387 -6.99 16.85 20.23
C HIS A 387 -5.80 16.07 20.78
N VAL A 388 -4.59 16.51 20.48
CA VAL A 388 -3.37 16.10 21.19
C VAL A 388 -3.03 17.17 22.22
N ASP A 389 -2.91 16.77 23.49
CA ASP A 389 -2.45 17.66 24.55
C ASP A 389 -0.97 17.99 24.32
N MET A 390 -0.68 19.25 24.04
CA MET A 390 0.69 19.70 23.71
C MET A 390 1.65 19.65 24.89
N THR A 391 1.15 19.54 26.13
CA THR A 391 1.97 19.42 27.36
C THR A 391 2.48 18.00 27.54
N THR A 392 1.57 17.02 27.34
CA THR A 392 1.88 15.60 27.53
C THR A 392 2.29 14.90 26.23
N GLY A 393 1.98 15.49 25.07
CA GLY A 393 2.15 14.88 23.76
C GLY A 393 1.15 13.75 23.48
N ARG A 394 0.07 13.60 24.27
CA ARG A 394 -0.86 12.47 24.18
C ARG A 394 -2.20 12.88 23.57
N PRO A 395 -2.82 12.04 22.72
CA PRO A 395 -4.18 12.23 22.28
C PRO A 395 -5.16 12.19 23.46
N VAL A 396 -6.11 13.13 23.48
CA VAL A 396 -7.25 13.13 24.42
C VAL A 396 -8.38 12.32 23.79
N GLU A 397 -8.46 11.05 24.19
CA GLU A 397 -9.39 10.07 23.62
C GLU A 397 -10.85 10.44 23.94
N ILE A 398 -11.76 10.06 23.04
CA ILE A 398 -13.20 10.07 23.25
C ILE A 398 -13.57 8.69 23.84
N PRO A 399 -14.11 8.61 25.08
CA PRO A 399 -14.30 7.35 25.77
C PRO A 399 -15.17 6.35 25.01
N GLU A 400 -16.17 6.81 24.27
CA GLU A 400 -17.09 5.97 23.48
C GLU A 400 -16.39 5.27 22.31
N ALA A 401 -15.24 5.79 21.85
CA ALA A 401 -14.45 5.13 20.80
C ALA A 401 -13.71 3.88 21.30
N ARG A 402 -13.51 3.76 22.62
CA ARG A 402 -12.82 2.65 23.29
C ARG A 402 -13.74 1.43 23.46
N PHE A 403 -14.20 0.86 22.34
CA PHE A 403 -15.04 -0.35 22.32
C PHE A 403 -14.44 -1.50 23.13
N ASP A 404 -13.13 -1.60 23.16
CA ASP A 404 -12.35 -2.58 23.92
C ASP A 404 -12.48 -2.40 25.44
N LYS A 405 -12.57 -1.17 25.93
CA LYS A 405 -12.74 -0.84 27.36
C LYS A 405 -14.20 -0.82 27.78
N THR A 406 -15.06 -0.21 26.97
CA THR A 406 -16.50 -0.10 27.29
C THR A 406 -17.26 -1.40 27.10
N GLY A 407 -16.80 -2.29 26.22
CA GLY A 407 -17.52 -3.47 25.76
C GLY A 407 -18.73 -3.14 24.86
N ILE A 408 -18.93 -1.86 24.53
CA ILE A 408 -20.04 -1.40 23.68
C ILE A 408 -19.49 -1.19 22.26
N PRO A 409 -20.13 -1.79 21.23
CA PRO A 409 -19.74 -1.52 19.84
C PRO A 409 -19.80 -0.04 19.50
N ALA A 410 -18.80 0.47 18.79
CA ALA A 410 -18.66 1.88 18.45
C ALA A 410 -18.39 2.10 16.97
N VAL A 411 -19.05 3.10 16.38
CA VAL A 411 -18.69 3.63 15.05
C VAL A 411 -17.60 4.66 15.24
N VAL A 412 -16.43 4.40 14.71
CA VAL A 412 -15.22 5.22 14.91
C VAL A 412 -14.64 5.68 13.57
N ALA A 413 -14.28 6.95 13.50
CA ALA A 413 -13.52 7.56 12.42
C ALA A 413 -12.15 8.05 12.93
N PRO A 414 -11.07 7.65 12.28
CA PRO A 414 -10.94 6.81 11.09
C PRO A 414 -11.34 5.36 11.31
N GLN A 415 -11.69 4.68 10.21
CA GLN A 415 -11.61 3.22 10.17
C GLN A 415 -10.14 2.74 10.09
N ALA A 416 -9.91 1.42 10.11
CA ALA A 416 -8.59 0.78 10.09
C ALA A 416 -7.67 1.19 8.91
N LEU A 417 -8.21 1.66 7.79
CA LEU A 417 -7.40 2.20 6.69
C LEU A 417 -6.82 3.60 6.99
N GLY A 418 -7.32 4.29 8.03
CA GLY A 418 -6.85 5.61 8.43
C GLY A 418 -7.42 6.77 7.59
N MET A 419 -7.17 8.01 8.04
CA MET A 419 -7.45 9.21 7.25
C MET A 419 -6.37 9.44 6.19
N HIS A 420 -5.18 8.94 6.39
CA HIS A 420 -4.07 8.82 5.47
C HIS A 420 -3.42 7.44 5.64
N ASN A 421 -2.86 6.89 4.56
CA ASN A 421 -2.19 5.60 4.61
C ASN A 421 -0.81 5.69 3.91
N TRP A 422 -0.35 4.60 3.30
CA TRP A 422 0.96 4.50 2.65
C TRP A 422 1.15 5.42 1.43
N HIS A 423 0.08 5.98 0.86
CA HIS A 423 0.18 6.85 -0.32
C HIS A 423 1.13 8.01 -0.04
N PRO A 424 2.17 8.20 -0.84
CA PRO A 424 3.14 9.24 -0.57
C PRO A 424 2.55 10.64 -0.59
N MET A 425 2.89 11.44 0.40
CA MET A 425 2.68 12.88 0.44
C MET A 425 3.92 13.61 -0.07
N ALA A 426 3.82 14.91 -0.39
CA ALA A 426 4.94 15.72 -0.84
C ALA A 426 5.03 17.03 -0.04
N PHE A 427 6.25 17.49 0.24
CA PHE A 427 6.49 18.81 0.86
C PHE A 427 7.19 19.70 -0.13
N SER A 428 6.55 20.81 -0.53
CA SER A 428 7.19 21.81 -1.38
C SER A 428 7.90 22.86 -0.53
N GLN A 429 9.21 22.96 -0.71
CA GLN A 429 10.03 23.98 -0.08
C GLN A 429 9.69 25.39 -0.59
N ASP A 430 9.15 25.51 -1.83
CA ASP A 430 8.81 26.78 -2.46
C ASP A 430 7.50 27.38 -1.89
N THR A 431 6.51 26.53 -1.61
CA THR A 431 5.23 26.98 -1.01
C THR A 431 5.20 26.86 0.50
N GLY A 432 6.10 26.07 1.10
CA GLY A 432 6.08 25.70 2.52
C GLY A 432 4.92 24.79 2.91
N LEU A 433 4.25 24.15 1.94
CA LEU A 433 3.07 23.32 2.14
C LEU A 433 3.36 21.83 1.96
N VAL A 434 2.67 21.01 2.76
CA VAL A 434 2.55 19.58 2.54
C VAL A 434 1.28 19.27 1.76
N TYR A 435 1.41 18.47 0.71
CA TYR A 435 0.27 17.96 -0.06
C TYR A 435 -0.01 16.52 0.35
N LEU A 436 -1.16 16.32 0.97
CA LEU A 436 -1.52 15.12 1.72
C LEU A 436 -2.78 14.47 1.14
N PRO A 437 -2.72 13.23 0.63
CA PRO A 437 -3.90 12.49 0.22
C PRO A 437 -4.72 12.05 1.44
N VAL A 438 -5.99 12.44 1.50
CA VAL A 438 -6.89 12.16 2.62
C VAL A 438 -8.07 11.31 2.18
N THR A 439 -8.41 10.29 2.99
CA THR A 439 -9.63 9.49 2.85
C THR A 439 -10.39 9.48 4.16
N VAL A 440 -11.62 9.98 4.15
CA VAL A 440 -12.48 10.06 5.34
C VAL A 440 -13.47 8.91 5.34
N SER A 441 -13.43 8.07 6.37
CA SER A 441 -14.39 6.99 6.55
C SER A 441 -14.45 6.53 8.00
N ALA A 442 -15.55 5.88 8.36
CA ALA A 442 -15.76 5.28 9.67
C ALA A 442 -16.11 3.80 9.53
N ALA A 443 -15.88 3.04 10.59
CA ALA A 443 -16.31 1.65 10.69
C ALA A 443 -16.82 1.34 12.10
N THR A 444 -17.63 0.29 12.20
CA THR A 444 -18.05 -0.28 13.48
C THR A 444 -16.92 -1.17 14.01
N TYR A 445 -16.56 -0.96 15.25
CA TYR A 445 -15.65 -1.81 16.01
C TYR A 445 -16.40 -2.44 17.18
N ALA A 446 -16.22 -3.74 17.37
CA ALA A 446 -16.81 -4.48 18.49
C ALA A 446 -15.80 -5.49 19.03
N SER A 447 -15.83 -5.76 20.32
CA SER A 447 -15.08 -6.88 20.89
C SER A 447 -15.83 -8.18 20.60
N PRO A 448 -15.17 -9.25 20.17
CA PRO A 448 -15.80 -10.55 20.05
C PRO A 448 -16.15 -11.09 21.45
N GLU A 449 -17.21 -11.88 21.58
CA GLU A 449 -17.55 -12.55 22.84
C GLU A 449 -16.43 -13.50 23.29
N LYS A 450 -15.82 -14.19 22.33
CA LYS A 450 -14.67 -15.08 22.52
C LYS A 450 -13.65 -14.81 21.43
N PHE A 451 -12.41 -14.63 21.81
CA PHE A 451 -11.30 -14.56 20.87
C PHE A 451 -10.67 -15.94 20.69
N GLU A 452 -10.63 -16.40 19.47
CA GLU A 452 -9.93 -17.62 19.07
C GLU A 452 -8.80 -17.27 18.11
N VAL A 453 -7.64 -17.86 18.34
CA VAL A 453 -6.45 -17.62 17.50
C VAL A 453 -6.62 -18.29 16.15
N ASN A 454 -6.58 -17.51 15.09
CA ASN A 454 -6.53 -18.02 13.73
C ASN A 454 -5.08 -18.26 13.32
N LEU A 455 -4.68 -19.51 13.16
CA LEU A 455 -3.29 -19.88 12.85
C LEU A 455 -2.88 -19.53 11.40
N LYS A 456 -3.85 -19.38 10.49
CA LYS A 456 -3.63 -19.15 9.04
C LYS A 456 -4.26 -17.87 8.52
N GLY A 457 -4.80 -17.03 9.39
CA GLY A 457 -5.52 -15.81 9.01
C GLY A 457 -5.30 -14.67 9.98
N TRP A 458 -6.15 -13.68 9.87
CA TRP A 458 -6.08 -12.47 10.67
C TRP A 458 -6.48 -12.70 12.14
N ASN A 459 -5.74 -12.05 13.02
CA ASN A 459 -5.94 -12.04 14.46
C ASN A 459 -6.17 -10.61 14.94
N THR A 460 -7.23 -9.97 14.45
CA THR A 460 -7.55 -8.57 14.83
C THR A 460 -8.18 -8.47 16.21
N GLY A 461 -8.90 -9.49 16.65
CA GLY A 461 -9.65 -9.44 17.91
C GLY A 461 -10.77 -8.40 17.91
N ILE A 462 -11.31 -8.07 16.71
CA ILE A 462 -12.46 -7.17 16.54
C ILE A 462 -13.55 -7.83 15.69
N GLY A 463 -14.79 -7.45 15.93
CA GLY A 463 -15.91 -7.61 15.03
C GLY A 463 -16.15 -6.33 14.22
N PHE A 464 -16.61 -6.47 12.99
CA PHE A 464 -17.01 -5.35 12.13
C PHE A 464 -18.55 -5.15 12.13
N SER A 465 -19.27 -5.92 12.90
CA SER A 465 -20.69 -5.77 13.14
C SER A 465 -20.99 -5.76 14.65
N ALA A 466 -22.06 -5.09 15.01
CA ALA A 466 -22.56 -5.03 16.38
C ALA A 466 -23.48 -6.20 16.62
N GLY A 467 -23.34 -7.36 16.46
CA GLY A 467 -24.21 -8.52 16.70
C GLY A 467 -25.73 -8.26 16.57
N PRO A 468 -26.56 -9.27 16.55
CA PRO A 468 -28.01 -9.11 16.43
C PRO A 468 -28.60 -8.32 17.61
N GLY A 469 -29.39 -7.28 17.31
CA GLY A 469 -30.08 -6.48 18.32
C GLY A 469 -29.22 -5.49 19.10
N VAL A 470 -27.95 -5.38 18.81
CA VAL A 470 -27.04 -4.39 19.42
C VAL A 470 -26.87 -3.18 18.50
N THR A 471 -27.18 -2.00 18.99
CA THR A 471 -26.94 -0.74 18.28
C THR A 471 -25.60 -0.17 18.71
N PRO A 472 -24.63 0.04 17.78
CA PRO A 472 -23.36 0.66 18.14
C PRO A 472 -23.57 2.13 18.50
N VAL A 473 -22.78 2.64 19.44
CA VAL A 473 -22.70 4.08 19.70
C VAL A 473 -21.90 4.76 18.58
N ILE A 474 -22.28 5.99 18.23
CA ILE A 474 -21.48 6.81 17.32
C ILE A 474 -20.49 7.60 18.18
N ALA A 475 -19.22 7.25 18.11
CA ALA A 475 -18.17 7.96 18.84
C ALA A 475 -18.19 9.45 18.46
N GLY A 476 -18.02 10.33 19.44
CA GLY A 476 -18.12 11.77 19.25
C GLY A 476 -19.51 12.28 18.91
N GLY A 477 -20.54 11.43 18.92
CA GLY A 477 -21.95 11.78 18.78
C GLY A 477 -22.38 12.28 17.38
N LYS A 478 -21.50 12.19 16.36
CA LYS A 478 -21.81 12.65 14.99
C LYS A 478 -21.41 11.60 13.97
N PRO A 479 -22.27 11.30 12.97
CA PRO A 479 -21.92 10.42 11.88
C PRO A 479 -20.83 11.05 11.01
N THR A 480 -19.91 10.24 10.52
CA THR A 480 -18.85 10.66 9.58
C THR A 480 -19.25 10.30 8.15
N LYS A 481 -19.37 11.31 7.29
CA LYS A 481 -19.61 11.12 5.86
C LYS A 481 -18.31 10.64 5.20
N GLN A 482 -18.44 9.64 4.31
CA GLN A 482 -17.33 9.22 3.47
C GLN A 482 -16.92 10.33 2.51
N ASP A 483 -15.61 10.60 2.44
CA ASP A 483 -15.05 11.66 1.61
C ASP A 483 -13.59 11.35 1.23
N SER A 484 -13.05 12.00 0.18
CA SER A 484 -11.62 11.97 -0.12
C SER A 484 -11.17 13.20 -0.89
N TYR A 485 -9.98 13.69 -0.58
CA TYR A 485 -9.43 14.91 -1.18
C TYR A 485 -7.90 14.92 -1.08
N LEU A 486 -7.26 15.75 -1.90
CA LEU A 486 -5.87 16.15 -1.72
C LEU A 486 -5.85 17.46 -0.93
N LEU A 487 -5.20 17.43 0.25
CA LEU A 487 -5.13 18.55 1.19
C LEU A 487 -3.80 19.28 1.06
N ALA A 488 -3.81 20.59 0.93
CA ALA A 488 -2.65 21.45 1.13
C ALA A 488 -2.62 21.93 2.58
N TRP A 489 -1.59 21.51 3.31
CA TRP A 489 -1.43 21.69 4.75
C TRP A 489 -0.21 22.54 5.07
N ASP A 490 -0.38 23.56 5.89
CA ASP A 490 0.72 24.33 6.45
C ASP A 490 1.24 23.65 7.73
N PRO A 491 2.44 23.04 7.72
CA PRO A 491 2.95 22.31 8.87
C PRO A 491 3.38 23.22 10.03
N VAL A 492 3.66 24.49 9.79
CA VAL A 492 4.05 25.47 10.81
C VAL A 492 2.83 25.90 11.63
N THR A 493 1.76 26.32 10.95
CA THR A 493 0.54 26.75 11.62
C THR A 493 -0.40 25.62 11.99
N GLY A 494 -0.22 24.43 11.36
CA GLY A 494 -1.08 23.27 11.55
C GLY A 494 -2.49 23.50 11.03
N THR A 495 -2.62 24.16 9.87
CA THR A 495 -3.91 24.52 9.27
C THR A 495 -3.99 24.17 7.78
N GLU A 496 -5.21 23.89 7.34
CA GLU A 496 -5.52 23.74 5.93
C GLU A 496 -5.37 25.08 5.19
N LYS A 497 -4.73 25.06 4.02
CA LYS A 497 -4.71 26.21 3.11
C LYS A 497 -5.80 26.07 2.04
N PHE A 498 -5.88 24.90 1.41
CA PHE A 498 -6.93 24.55 0.46
C PHE A 498 -7.05 23.02 0.36
N ARG A 499 -8.10 22.55 -0.28
CA ARG A 499 -8.25 21.14 -0.67
C ARG A 499 -8.76 20.99 -2.09
N ILE A 500 -8.34 19.91 -2.73
CA ILE A 500 -8.79 19.49 -4.04
C ILE A 500 -9.69 18.29 -3.85
N GLN A 501 -10.99 18.45 -4.08
CA GLN A 501 -11.97 17.41 -3.88
C GLN A 501 -11.82 16.30 -4.94
N ASN A 502 -11.83 15.04 -4.52
CA ASN A 502 -11.90 13.91 -5.44
C ASN A 502 -13.37 13.63 -5.80
N ASP A 503 -13.64 13.43 -7.09
CA ASP A 503 -14.97 13.02 -7.58
C ASP A 503 -15.32 11.58 -7.19
N VAL A 504 -14.29 10.77 -6.93
CA VAL A 504 -14.38 9.35 -6.63
C VAL A 504 -13.55 9.06 -5.39
N TYR A 505 -14.13 8.33 -4.43
CA TYR A 505 -13.43 7.95 -3.21
C TYR A 505 -12.16 7.15 -3.48
N GLY A 506 -11.07 7.58 -2.88
CA GLY A 506 -9.75 6.95 -2.94
C GLY A 506 -8.61 7.96 -2.87
N ALA A 507 -7.41 7.43 -2.69
CA ALA A 507 -6.17 8.20 -2.58
C ALA A 507 -5.14 7.74 -3.61
N SER A 508 -4.26 8.66 -3.99
CA SER A 508 -3.09 8.43 -4.85
C SER A 508 -1.91 9.23 -4.30
N GLY A 509 -0.69 8.77 -4.57
CA GLY A 509 0.50 9.49 -4.17
C GLY A 509 0.69 10.82 -4.89
N VAL A 510 1.55 11.68 -4.33
CA VAL A 510 1.77 13.06 -4.77
C VAL A 510 3.23 13.28 -5.17
N LEU A 511 3.43 14.11 -6.18
CA LEU A 511 4.71 14.71 -6.59
C LEU A 511 4.52 16.23 -6.60
N ALA A 512 5.46 16.98 -6.03
CA ALA A 512 5.53 18.44 -6.15
C ALA A 512 6.80 18.87 -6.91
N THR A 513 6.74 20.01 -7.62
CA THR A 513 7.88 20.53 -8.40
C THR A 513 8.04 22.04 -8.26
N SER A 514 9.26 22.56 -8.50
CA SER A 514 9.53 24.00 -8.57
C SER A 514 8.84 24.71 -9.75
N GLY A 515 8.22 23.95 -10.67
CA GLY A 515 7.33 24.51 -11.70
C GLY A 515 5.96 24.97 -11.17
N ASN A 516 5.78 25.15 -9.86
CA ASN A 516 4.53 25.45 -9.17
C ASN A 516 3.43 24.39 -9.39
N LEU A 517 3.82 23.13 -9.52
CA LEU A 517 2.89 22.04 -9.84
C LEU A 517 2.84 20.96 -8.77
N ILE A 518 1.64 20.41 -8.60
CA ILE A 518 1.38 19.15 -7.92
C ILE A 518 0.84 18.17 -8.95
N PHE A 519 1.43 16.96 -9.02
CA PHE A 519 0.91 15.87 -9.82
C PHE A 519 0.31 14.80 -8.91
N SER A 520 -0.91 14.37 -9.22
CA SER A 520 -1.58 13.27 -8.54
C SER A 520 -2.54 12.56 -9.47
N GLY A 521 -2.76 11.27 -9.21
CA GLY A 521 -3.77 10.49 -9.90
C GLY A 521 -5.07 10.37 -9.11
N ASN A 522 -6.04 9.64 -9.67
CA ASN A 522 -7.26 9.29 -8.96
C ASN A 522 -7.80 7.90 -9.36
N HIS A 523 -8.82 7.45 -8.64
CA HIS A 523 -9.46 6.15 -8.90
C HIS A 523 -10.43 6.17 -10.09
N LYS A 524 -10.66 7.32 -10.71
CA LYS A 524 -11.41 7.45 -11.95
C LYS A 524 -10.54 7.13 -13.18
N GLY A 525 -9.22 7.07 -12.99
CA GLY A 525 -8.25 6.86 -14.06
C GLY A 525 -7.86 8.15 -14.76
N GLU A 526 -7.72 9.22 -13.99
CA GLU A 526 -7.22 10.51 -14.42
C GLU A 526 -5.89 10.80 -13.73
N PHE A 527 -4.90 11.23 -14.50
CA PHE A 527 -3.66 11.80 -14.01
C PHE A 527 -3.69 13.31 -14.25
N SER A 528 -3.51 14.10 -13.19
CA SER A 528 -3.73 15.54 -13.23
C SER A 528 -2.56 16.33 -12.67
N ALA A 529 -2.39 17.56 -13.18
CA ALA A 529 -1.53 18.59 -12.61
C ALA A 529 -2.38 19.73 -12.07
N TYR A 530 -2.00 20.21 -10.89
CA TYR A 530 -2.66 21.31 -10.20
C TYR A 530 -1.64 22.40 -9.85
N ASP A 531 -2.09 23.64 -9.76
CA ASP A 531 -1.29 24.73 -9.21
C ASP A 531 -1.01 24.48 -7.73
N ALA A 532 0.25 24.49 -7.34
CA ALA A 532 0.70 24.21 -5.98
C ALA A 532 0.26 25.26 -4.95
N ARG A 533 -0.14 26.47 -5.39
CA ARG A 533 -0.46 27.62 -4.53
C ARG A 533 -1.94 27.68 -4.14
N ASP A 534 -2.85 27.19 -5.02
CA ASP A 534 -4.29 27.32 -4.83
C ASP A 534 -5.11 26.05 -5.17
N GLY A 535 -4.46 25.02 -5.74
CA GLY A 535 -5.10 23.76 -6.11
C GLY A 535 -5.90 23.80 -7.40
N LYS A 536 -5.80 24.84 -8.20
CA LYS A 536 -6.48 24.93 -9.50
C LYS A 536 -5.98 23.83 -10.43
N LYS A 537 -6.91 23.05 -11.00
CA LYS A 537 -6.56 22.03 -12.00
C LYS A 537 -6.12 22.71 -13.29
N LEU A 538 -4.89 22.44 -13.72
CA LEU A 538 -4.27 23.03 -14.91
C LEU A 538 -4.23 22.06 -16.10
N TRP A 539 -4.18 20.74 -15.81
CA TRP A 539 -4.11 19.73 -16.83
C TRP A 539 -4.65 18.39 -16.28
N THR A 540 -5.14 17.55 -17.20
CA THR A 540 -5.54 16.16 -16.89
C THR A 540 -5.44 15.28 -18.13
N ALA A 541 -5.04 14.03 -17.95
CA ALA A 541 -5.03 12.99 -18.96
C ALA A 541 -5.79 11.74 -18.48
N PRO A 542 -6.69 11.15 -19.30
CA PRO A 542 -7.27 9.85 -19.03
C PRO A 542 -6.21 8.77 -19.24
N VAL A 543 -6.04 7.88 -18.26
CA VAL A 543 -4.99 6.85 -18.28
C VAL A 543 -5.54 5.41 -18.31
N GLN A 544 -6.84 5.25 -18.48
CA GLN A 544 -7.54 3.97 -18.68
C GLN A 544 -7.46 2.97 -17.50
N ALA A 545 -6.85 3.35 -16.38
CA ALA A 545 -6.74 2.54 -15.18
C ALA A 545 -6.66 3.43 -13.94
N ARG A 546 -7.02 2.90 -12.76
CA ARG A 546 -6.86 3.62 -11.50
C ARG A 546 -5.40 3.92 -11.23
N ILE A 547 -5.15 5.00 -10.51
CA ILE A 547 -3.84 5.38 -10.01
C ILE A 547 -3.88 5.36 -8.49
N VAL A 548 -2.91 4.70 -7.87
CA VAL A 548 -2.65 4.74 -6.43
C VAL A 548 -1.18 5.09 -6.14
N ALA A 549 -0.29 4.85 -7.10
CA ALA A 549 1.13 5.19 -7.03
C ALA A 549 1.36 6.71 -7.03
N ALA A 550 2.58 7.11 -6.70
CA ALA A 550 3.06 8.47 -6.91
C ALA A 550 3.90 8.57 -8.18
N ALA A 551 3.86 9.76 -8.81
CA ALA A 551 4.69 10.08 -9.95
C ALA A 551 6.15 10.35 -9.55
N SER A 552 7.06 10.24 -10.52
CA SER A 552 8.42 10.76 -10.49
C SER A 552 8.69 11.64 -11.71
N THR A 553 9.68 12.54 -11.62
CA THR A 553 10.07 13.41 -12.74
C THR A 553 11.58 13.38 -12.93
N PHE A 554 12.01 13.49 -14.18
CA PHE A 554 13.40 13.35 -14.59
C PHE A 554 13.63 14.04 -15.94
N THR A 555 14.86 14.05 -16.44
CA THR A 555 15.17 14.61 -17.76
C THR A 555 15.68 13.54 -18.72
N VAL A 556 15.30 13.68 -19.99
CA VAL A 556 15.82 12.89 -21.12
C VAL A 556 16.34 13.87 -22.16
N ASP A 557 17.63 13.77 -22.52
CA ASP A 557 18.29 14.70 -23.45
C ASP A 557 18.06 16.19 -23.07
N GLY A 558 17.95 16.49 -21.77
CA GLY A 558 17.69 17.84 -21.24
C GLY A 558 16.22 18.25 -21.17
N GLU A 559 15.27 17.44 -21.66
CA GLU A 559 13.83 17.69 -21.58
C GLU A 559 13.21 17.02 -20.35
N GLN A 560 12.48 17.78 -19.56
CA GLN A 560 11.75 17.26 -18.39
C GLN A 560 10.61 16.33 -18.81
N GLN A 561 10.49 15.21 -18.12
CA GLN A 561 9.41 14.24 -18.26
C GLN A 561 8.84 13.84 -16.90
N VAL A 562 7.60 13.36 -16.88
CA VAL A 562 6.89 12.88 -15.69
C VAL A 562 6.39 11.46 -15.95
N ALA A 563 6.73 10.53 -15.04
CA ALA A 563 6.31 9.14 -15.12
C ALA A 563 5.30 8.80 -14.01
N ILE A 564 4.33 7.94 -14.34
CA ILE A 564 3.36 7.40 -13.40
C ILE A 564 3.05 5.94 -13.72
N LEU A 565 2.91 5.10 -12.69
CA LEU A 565 2.36 3.75 -12.84
C LEU A 565 0.85 3.80 -12.68
N THR A 566 0.15 3.14 -13.59
CA THR A 566 -1.29 2.95 -13.56
C THR A 566 -1.61 1.48 -13.38
N GLY A 567 -2.77 1.19 -12.82
CA GLY A 567 -3.21 -0.14 -12.46
C GLY A 567 -3.38 -0.21 -10.94
N ALA A 568 -4.60 -0.30 -10.53
CA ALA A 568 -4.97 -0.61 -9.16
C ALA A 568 -5.91 -1.80 -9.20
N ARG A 569 -6.07 -2.45 -8.06
CA ARG A 569 -7.05 -3.52 -7.93
C ARG A 569 -8.44 -3.06 -8.37
N GLY A 570 -9.09 -3.87 -9.19
CA GLY A 570 -10.47 -3.66 -9.63
C GLY A 570 -10.64 -2.67 -10.77
N LEU A 571 -11.88 -2.62 -11.26
CA LEU A 571 -12.28 -1.72 -12.33
C LEU A 571 -12.44 -0.28 -11.82
N PRO A 572 -12.34 0.73 -12.68
CA PRO A 572 -12.76 2.08 -12.35
C PRO A 572 -14.17 2.09 -11.76
N VAL A 573 -14.46 3.01 -10.83
CA VAL A 573 -15.77 3.11 -10.18
C VAL A 573 -16.88 3.27 -11.22
N GLY A 574 -17.93 2.48 -11.08
CA GLY A 574 -19.07 2.46 -12.00
C GLY A 574 -18.94 1.48 -13.17
N GLN A 575 -17.81 0.78 -13.31
CA GLN A 575 -17.67 -0.29 -14.30
C GLN A 575 -17.87 -1.68 -13.66
N VAL A 576 -18.66 -2.51 -14.28
CA VAL A 576 -18.86 -3.92 -13.89
C VAL A 576 -18.03 -4.79 -14.84
N ARG A 577 -17.29 -5.76 -14.30
CA ARG A 577 -16.58 -6.75 -15.10
C ARG A 577 -17.63 -7.65 -15.78
N THR A 578 -17.89 -7.38 -17.05
CA THR A 578 -18.78 -8.20 -17.87
C THR A 578 -18.04 -9.32 -18.63
N ASN A 579 -16.68 -9.27 -18.66
CA ASN A 579 -15.88 -10.29 -19.33
C ASN A 579 -14.56 -10.52 -18.55
N PRO A 580 -14.23 -11.77 -18.14
CA PRO A 580 -12.95 -12.11 -17.51
C PRO A 580 -11.72 -11.95 -18.44
N THR A 581 -11.92 -11.72 -19.72
CA THR A 581 -10.87 -11.51 -20.72
C THR A 581 -10.61 -10.03 -21.05
N SER A 582 -11.19 -9.06 -20.28
CA SER A 582 -10.85 -7.65 -20.49
C SER A 582 -9.35 -7.41 -20.28
N ALA A 583 -8.71 -6.75 -21.25
CA ALA A 583 -7.29 -6.49 -21.25
C ALA A 583 -6.86 -5.80 -19.95
N ASN A 584 -5.77 -6.28 -19.37
CA ASN A 584 -5.09 -5.61 -18.28
C ASN A 584 -4.59 -4.25 -18.76
N ASN A 585 -4.94 -3.17 -18.03
CA ASN A 585 -4.53 -1.80 -18.35
C ASN A 585 -3.45 -1.28 -17.40
N SER A 586 -2.74 -2.16 -16.66
CA SER A 586 -1.59 -1.73 -15.87
C SER A 586 -0.45 -1.30 -16.79
N ARG A 587 0.08 -0.08 -16.56
CA ARG A 587 1.07 0.55 -17.46
C ARG A 587 2.01 1.46 -16.70
N ILE A 588 3.18 1.65 -17.31
CA ILE A 588 4.00 2.84 -17.12
C ILE A 588 3.56 3.85 -18.16
N LEU A 589 3.32 5.08 -17.77
CA LEU A 589 3.03 6.20 -18.67
C LEU A 589 4.07 7.30 -18.41
N VAL A 590 4.64 7.82 -19.47
CA VAL A 590 5.60 8.93 -19.40
C VAL A 590 5.10 10.08 -20.26
N PHE A 591 5.04 11.27 -19.66
CA PHE A 591 4.53 12.50 -20.27
C PHE A 591 5.65 13.52 -20.44
N LYS A 592 5.57 14.31 -21.52
CA LYS A 592 6.43 15.47 -21.78
C LYS A 592 5.67 16.58 -22.52
N ILE A 593 6.20 17.79 -22.55
CA ILE A 593 5.63 18.87 -23.36
C ILE A 593 5.59 18.44 -24.82
N GLY A 594 4.44 18.58 -25.46
CA GLY A 594 4.25 18.25 -26.87
C GLY A 594 4.32 16.76 -27.20
N GLY A 595 4.21 15.86 -26.20
CA GLY A 595 4.13 14.40 -26.44
C GLY A 595 2.94 14.05 -27.34
N LYS A 596 3.13 13.09 -28.28
CA LYS A 596 2.14 12.76 -29.33
C LYS A 596 1.71 11.29 -29.35
N SER A 597 2.26 10.47 -28.45
CA SER A 597 1.84 9.07 -28.33
C SER A 597 0.39 8.98 -27.84
N SER A 598 -0.29 7.90 -28.20
CA SER A 598 -1.65 7.63 -27.73
C SER A 598 -1.75 6.23 -27.14
N LEU A 599 -2.59 6.09 -26.13
CA LEU A 599 -2.93 4.77 -25.60
C LEU A 599 -3.78 3.99 -26.61
N PRO A 600 -3.71 2.65 -26.60
CA PRO A 600 -4.61 1.83 -27.40
C PRO A 600 -6.06 2.18 -27.11
N ALA A 601 -6.92 2.10 -28.14
CA ALA A 601 -8.35 2.28 -27.92
C ALA A 601 -8.83 1.30 -26.85
N VAL A 602 -9.60 1.79 -25.89
CA VAL A 602 -10.31 0.91 -24.95
C VAL A 602 -11.27 0.09 -25.81
N MET A 603 -11.07 -1.22 -25.84
CA MET A 603 -12.06 -2.10 -26.48
C MET A 603 -13.39 -1.84 -25.77
N PRO A 604 -14.45 -1.41 -26.48
CA PRO A 604 -15.73 -1.28 -25.86
C PRO A 604 -16.08 -2.63 -25.25
N THR A 605 -16.28 -2.71 -23.97
CA THR A 605 -17.03 -3.83 -23.42
C THR A 605 -18.34 -3.85 -24.21
N THR A 606 -18.55 -4.91 -24.98
CA THR A 606 -19.72 -5.06 -25.86
C THR A 606 -20.99 -5.11 -25.00
N THR A 607 -21.39 -3.94 -24.52
CA THR A 607 -22.75 -3.68 -24.07
C THR A 607 -23.36 -2.76 -25.10
N SER A 608 -24.19 -3.32 -25.92
CA SER A 608 -25.00 -2.64 -26.96
C SER A 608 -26.06 -1.73 -26.32
N SER A 609 -25.69 -0.87 -25.40
CA SER A 609 -26.48 0.30 -24.98
C SER A 609 -25.72 1.03 -23.88
N GLY A 610 -25.54 2.33 -24.01
CA GLY A 610 -24.83 3.21 -23.08
C GLY A 610 -25.52 3.45 -21.72
N ALA A 611 -26.33 2.52 -21.24
CA ALA A 611 -26.82 2.47 -19.88
C ALA A 611 -25.99 1.45 -19.10
N ALA A 612 -25.51 1.83 -17.92
CA ALA A 612 -24.93 0.87 -16.97
C ALA A 612 -25.92 -0.29 -16.82
N VAL A 613 -25.53 -1.48 -17.32
CA VAL A 613 -26.35 -2.68 -17.13
C VAL A 613 -26.39 -2.90 -15.63
N LYS A 614 -27.52 -2.58 -14.99
CA LYS A 614 -27.80 -3.03 -13.64
C LYS A 614 -27.90 -4.55 -13.75
N VAL A 615 -26.83 -5.25 -13.36
CA VAL A 615 -26.86 -6.70 -13.30
C VAL A 615 -27.96 -7.08 -12.33
N LYS A 616 -29.02 -7.72 -12.83
CA LYS A 616 -30.10 -8.20 -11.99
C LYS A 616 -29.54 -9.28 -11.10
N ILE A 617 -29.59 -9.04 -9.81
CA ILE A 617 -29.17 -10.02 -8.81
C ILE A 617 -30.29 -11.08 -8.66
N ASP A 618 -29.91 -12.34 -8.77
CA ASP A 618 -30.83 -13.45 -8.61
C ASP A 618 -30.21 -14.58 -7.75
N PRO A 619 -30.07 -14.34 -6.43
CA PRO A 619 -29.51 -15.31 -5.51
C PRO A 619 -30.49 -16.45 -5.23
N PRO A 620 -29.99 -17.62 -4.78
CA PRO A 620 -30.85 -18.67 -4.26
C PRO A 620 -31.59 -18.20 -3.00
N LEU A 621 -32.66 -18.90 -2.68
CA LEU A 621 -33.41 -18.68 -1.42
C LEU A 621 -32.50 -19.01 -0.23
N LEU A 622 -32.57 -18.19 0.80
CA LEU A 622 -31.92 -18.48 2.07
C LEU A 622 -32.68 -19.60 2.79
N THR A 623 -32.01 -20.72 3.00
CA THR A 623 -32.61 -21.90 3.67
C THR A 623 -32.06 -22.10 5.10
N ALA A 624 -30.99 -21.45 5.47
CA ALA A 624 -30.37 -21.56 6.80
C ALA A 624 -31.10 -20.69 7.84
N ASN A 625 -31.02 -21.11 9.10
CA ASN A 625 -31.51 -20.33 10.23
C ASN A 625 -30.55 -19.17 10.58
N ASN A 626 -31.01 -18.27 11.46
CA ASN A 626 -30.26 -17.08 11.86
C ASN A 626 -28.91 -17.42 12.56
N GLU A 627 -28.84 -18.51 13.30
CA GLU A 627 -27.62 -18.94 13.99
C GLU A 627 -26.54 -19.37 13.00
N THR A 628 -26.89 -20.16 11.99
CA THR A 628 -26.00 -20.55 10.91
C THR A 628 -25.50 -19.32 10.13
N VAL A 629 -26.36 -18.35 9.84
CA VAL A 629 -26.01 -17.10 9.15
C VAL A 629 -25.05 -16.27 10.00
N ALA A 630 -25.29 -16.13 11.30
CA ALA A 630 -24.43 -15.39 12.22
C ALA A 630 -23.03 -16.05 12.35
N SER A 631 -22.99 -17.39 12.44
CA SER A 631 -21.74 -18.15 12.40
C SER A 631 -20.99 -17.90 11.09
N GLY A 632 -21.71 -17.93 9.95
CA GLY A 632 -21.16 -17.63 8.63
C GLY A 632 -20.57 -16.21 8.53
N GLU A 633 -21.24 -15.22 9.14
CA GLU A 633 -20.74 -13.84 9.20
C GLU A 633 -19.42 -13.74 9.96
N MET A 634 -19.32 -14.37 11.13
CA MET A 634 -18.08 -14.38 11.91
C MET A 634 -16.93 -15.05 11.16
N LEU A 635 -17.19 -16.22 10.56
CA LEU A 635 -16.22 -16.98 9.78
C LEU A 635 -15.78 -16.21 8.52
N PHE A 636 -16.70 -15.54 7.85
CA PHE A 636 -16.42 -14.68 6.71
C PHE A 636 -15.55 -13.50 7.12
N GLY A 637 -15.85 -12.85 8.23
CA GLY A 637 -15.07 -11.76 8.80
C GLY A 637 -13.62 -12.17 9.05
N ALA A 638 -13.42 -13.34 9.62
CA ALA A 638 -12.10 -13.86 9.99
C ALA A 638 -11.24 -14.33 8.79
N ASN A 639 -11.85 -14.81 7.70
CA ASN A 639 -11.13 -15.50 6.63
C ASN A 639 -11.29 -14.86 5.24
N CYS A 640 -12.38 -14.13 4.99
CA CYS A 640 -12.75 -13.70 3.64
C CYS A 640 -12.81 -12.18 3.48
N ALA A 641 -13.17 -11.46 4.56
CA ALA A 641 -13.45 -10.03 4.53
C ALA A 641 -12.28 -9.17 4.05
N VAL A 642 -11.06 -9.61 4.28
CA VAL A 642 -9.83 -8.93 3.83
C VAL A 642 -9.80 -8.66 2.33
N CYS A 643 -10.28 -9.60 1.54
CA CYS A 643 -10.34 -9.49 0.09
C CYS A 643 -11.74 -9.08 -0.40
N HIS A 644 -12.79 -9.67 0.21
CA HIS A 644 -14.16 -9.52 -0.25
C HIS A 644 -14.96 -8.43 0.47
N GLY A 645 -14.32 -7.68 1.40
CA GLY A 645 -14.97 -6.63 2.19
C GLY A 645 -15.84 -7.18 3.32
N ALA A 646 -15.92 -6.47 4.44
CA ALA A 646 -16.61 -6.92 5.66
C ALA A 646 -18.11 -7.20 5.44
N THR A 647 -18.72 -6.56 4.46
CA THR A 647 -20.14 -6.72 4.11
C THR A 647 -20.36 -7.53 2.82
N VAL A 648 -19.39 -8.37 2.44
CA VAL A 648 -19.38 -9.17 1.18
C VAL A 648 -19.21 -8.31 -0.08
N VAL A 649 -19.16 -6.99 0.10
CA VAL A 649 -18.89 -6.02 -0.95
C VAL A 649 -17.42 -5.63 -0.85
N PRO A 650 -16.59 -5.98 -1.82
CA PRO A 650 -15.17 -5.65 -1.78
C PRO A 650 -14.98 -4.14 -1.77
N ALA A 651 -13.94 -3.67 -1.08
CA ALA A 651 -13.56 -2.27 -1.11
C ALA A 651 -13.36 -1.80 -2.56
N SER A 652 -13.66 -0.53 -2.81
CA SER A 652 -13.38 0.08 -4.11
C SER A 652 -11.89 -0.14 -4.47
N GLY A 653 -11.62 -0.86 -5.54
CA GLY A 653 -10.28 -1.22 -5.95
C GLY A 653 -9.84 -2.66 -5.68
N SER A 654 -10.63 -3.47 -4.99
CA SER A 654 -10.34 -4.89 -4.79
C SER A 654 -10.41 -5.66 -6.12
N ILE A 655 -9.49 -6.62 -6.30
CA ILE A 655 -9.60 -7.63 -7.40
C ILE A 655 -10.61 -8.71 -7.06
N ALA A 656 -10.97 -8.86 -5.78
CA ALA A 656 -11.95 -9.84 -5.37
C ALA A 656 -13.32 -9.46 -5.94
N PRO A 657 -14.09 -10.43 -6.46
CA PRO A 657 -15.42 -10.15 -6.96
C PRO A 657 -16.39 -9.80 -5.83
N ASP A 658 -17.41 -9.02 -6.14
CA ASP A 658 -18.59 -8.89 -5.29
C ASP A 658 -19.31 -10.24 -5.25
N LEU A 659 -19.24 -10.91 -4.11
CA LEU A 659 -19.76 -12.27 -3.98
C LEU A 659 -21.28 -12.34 -4.03
N ARG A 660 -21.99 -11.23 -3.82
CA ARG A 660 -23.46 -11.19 -3.95
C ARG A 660 -23.93 -11.58 -5.34
N TYR A 661 -23.09 -11.38 -6.36
CA TYR A 661 -23.35 -11.72 -7.77
C TYR A 661 -22.69 -13.03 -8.21
N SER A 662 -22.18 -13.84 -7.26
CA SER A 662 -21.47 -15.08 -7.60
C SER A 662 -22.44 -16.17 -8.07
N ALA A 663 -22.20 -16.71 -9.26
CA ALA A 663 -22.93 -17.89 -9.74
C ALA A 663 -22.70 -19.14 -8.88
N LEU A 664 -21.64 -19.18 -8.09
CA LEU A 664 -21.32 -20.30 -7.19
C LEU A 664 -22.28 -20.41 -6.03
N LEU A 665 -23.07 -19.39 -5.73
CA LEU A 665 -24.15 -19.46 -4.70
C LEU A 665 -25.23 -20.49 -5.05
N ASN A 666 -25.36 -20.85 -6.33
CA ASN A 666 -26.27 -21.89 -6.82
C ASN A 666 -25.59 -23.27 -7.01
N ALA A 667 -24.31 -23.39 -6.66
CA ALA A 667 -23.51 -24.59 -6.97
C ALA A 667 -22.56 -24.92 -5.79
N ARG A 668 -23.08 -25.62 -4.77
CA ARG A 668 -22.30 -25.97 -3.55
C ARG A 668 -20.96 -26.63 -3.85
N GLY A 669 -20.89 -27.55 -4.81
CA GLY A 669 -19.63 -28.20 -5.19
C GLY A 669 -18.63 -27.20 -5.77
N GLY A 670 -19.07 -26.28 -6.63
CA GLY A 670 -18.23 -25.21 -7.17
C GLY A 670 -17.80 -24.19 -6.10
N TRP A 671 -18.68 -23.94 -5.11
CA TRP A 671 -18.33 -23.12 -3.94
C TRP A 671 -17.22 -23.76 -3.12
N ASN A 672 -17.35 -25.05 -2.77
CA ASN A 672 -16.33 -25.78 -2.02
C ASN A 672 -15.02 -25.91 -2.79
N GLY A 673 -15.06 -26.18 -4.10
CA GLY A 673 -13.89 -26.17 -4.95
C GLY A 673 -13.14 -24.83 -4.91
N ALA A 674 -13.87 -23.73 -5.02
CA ALA A 674 -13.28 -22.37 -4.95
C ALA A 674 -12.79 -22.01 -3.54
N VAL A 675 -13.57 -22.31 -2.49
CA VAL A 675 -13.26 -21.86 -1.11
C VAL A 675 -12.34 -22.84 -0.39
N ARG A 676 -12.61 -24.14 -0.47
CA ARG A 676 -11.82 -25.14 0.27
C ARG A 676 -10.64 -25.65 -0.54
N ASP A 677 -10.88 -26.10 -1.77
CA ASP A 677 -9.88 -26.87 -2.51
C ASP A 677 -8.88 -25.98 -3.25
N GLY A 678 -9.17 -24.67 -3.35
CA GLY A 678 -8.24 -23.70 -3.91
C GLY A 678 -8.22 -23.68 -5.44
N ASP A 679 -9.31 -24.05 -6.13
CA ASP A 679 -9.43 -23.99 -7.60
C ASP A 679 -9.09 -22.61 -8.19
N ARG A 680 -9.07 -21.58 -7.34
CA ARG A 680 -8.75 -20.20 -7.71
C ARG A 680 -7.42 -19.70 -7.13
N ALA A 681 -6.59 -20.59 -6.57
CA ALA A 681 -5.31 -20.22 -5.96
C ALA A 681 -4.40 -19.47 -6.95
N GLN A 682 -4.34 -19.90 -8.22
CA GLN A 682 -3.60 -19.22 -9.27
C GLN A 682 -4.12 -17.80 -9.58
N ARG A 683 -5.35 -17.49 -9.18
CA ARG A 683 -5.97 -16.16 -9.28
C ARG A 683 -5.85 -15.37 -7.97
N GLY A 684 -5.14 -15.91 -6.98
CA GLY A 684 -4.86 -15.29 -5.69
C GLY A 684 -5.95 -15.49 -4.63
N MET A 685 -6.89 -16.43 -4.82
CA MET A 685 -7.81 -16.87 -3.77
C MET A 685 -7.32 -18.21 -3.21
N PRO A 686 -6.87 -18.27 -1.95
CA PRO A 686 -6.36 -19.51 -1.35
C PRO A 686 -7.46 -20.55 -1.14
N GLY A 687 -7.04 -21.82 -0.99
CA GLY A 687 -7.90 -22.86 -0.47
C GLY A 687 -7.85 -22.88 1.06
N PHE A 688 -9.01 -23.12 1.68
CA PHE A 688 -9.18 -23.07 3.14
C PHE A 688 -9.49 -24.46 3.76
N LYS A 689 -9.32 -25.56 3.05
CA LYS A 689 -9.69 -26.91 3.55
C LYS A 689 -9.00 -27.33 4.84
N ASP A 690 -7.79 -26.80 5.08
CA ASP A 690 -7.03 -27.04 6.31
C ASP A 690 -7.43 -26.10 7.46
N THR A 691 -8.29 -25.12 7.20
CA THR A 691 -8.70 -24.08 8.14
C THR A 691 -10.18 -24.12 8.42
N LEU A 692 -11.01 -24.45 7.42
CA LEU A 692 -12.46 -24.45 7.49
C LEU A 692 -13.02 -25.85 7.19
N THR A 693 -13.95 -26.32 8.02
CA THR A 693 -14.72 -27.52 7.72
C THR A 693 -15.73 -27.26 6.60
N GLU A 694 -16.36 -28.30 6.10
CA GLU A 694 -17.39 -28.16 5.07
C GLU A 694 -18.62 -27.41 5.61
N GLU A 695 -19.02 -27.71 6.85
CA GLU A 695 -20.13 -27.03 7.54
C GLU A 695 -19.83 -25.54 7.74
N GLN A 696 -18.57 -25.18 8.04
CA GLN A 696 -18.15 -23.80 8.20
C GLN A 696 -18.17 -23.04 6.86
N THR A 697 -17.74 -23.69 5.76
CA THR A 697 -17.85 -23.07 4.43
C THR A 697 -19.28 -22.94 3.94
N ASP A 698 -20.16 -23.87 4.32
CA ASP A 698 -21.59 -23.75 4.07
C ASP A 698 -22.21 -22.60 4.86
N ALA A 699 -21.84 -22.43 6.12
CA ALA A 699 -22.31 -21.29 6.91
C ALA A 699 -21.89 -19.95 6.26
N ILE A 700 -20.63 -19.86 5.78
CA ILE A 700 -20.16 -18.70 5.03
C ILE A 700 -20.99 -18.49 3.75
N MET A 701 -21.30 -19.56 3.01
CA MET A 701 -22.13 -19.47 1.80
C MET A 701 -23.51 -18.92 2.13
N HIS A 702 -24.14 -19.37 3.21
CA HIS A 702 -25.45 -18.90 3.66
C HIS A 702 -25.44 -17.43 4.09
N TYR A 703 -24.36 -16.96 4.73
CA TYR A 703 -24.17 -15.53 4.98
C TYR A 703 -24.10 -14.73 3.68
N VAL A 704 -23.34 -15.19 2.69
CA VAL A 704 -23.26 -14.52 1.39
C VAL A 704 -24.62 -14.53 0.66
N ILE A 705 -25.37 -15.63 0.71
CA ILE A 705 -26.72 -15.73 0.18
C ILE A 705 -27.66 -14.72 0.86
N LYS A 706 -27.59 -14.59 2.17
CA LYS A 706 -28.36 -13.57 2.90
C LYS A 706 -28.06 -12.18 2.37
N ARG A 707 -26.78 -11.80 2.28
CA ARG A 707 -26.33 -10.48 1.78
C ARG A 707 -26.80 -10.22 0.34
N ALA A 708 -26.81 -11.28 -0.49
CA ALA A 708 -27.30 -11.20 -1.86
C ALA A 708 -28.81 -10.97 -1.94
N ASN A 709 -29.61 -11.64 -1.06
CA ASN A 709 -31.05 -11.41 -0.96
C ASN A 709 -31.39 -10.01 -0.40
N ASP A 710 -30.59 -9.49 0.55
CA ASP A 710 -30.75 -8.13 1.07
C ASP A 710 -30.55 -7.09 -0.07
N GLU A 711 -29.54 -7.29 -0.92
CA GLU A 711 -29.30 -6.44 -2.09
C GLU A 711 -30.42 -6.52 -3.12
N LYS A 712 -30.94 -7.73 -3.39
CA LYS A 712 -32.09 -7.92 -4.29
C LYS A 712 -33.30 -7.11 -3.80
N ALA A 713 -33.62 -7.21 -2.51
CA ALA A 713 -34.70 -6.47 -1.91
C ALA A 713 -34.49 -4.94 -2.00
N ALA A 714 -33.26 -4.48 -1.79
CA ALA A 714 -32.92 -3.05 -1.93
C ALA A 714 -33.08 -2.56 -3.37
N GLN A 715 -32.65 -3.34 -4.37
CA GLN A 715 -32.81 -3.00 -5.80
C GLN A 715 -34.30 -2.97 -6.21
N GLU A 716 -35.12 -3.91 -5.71
CA GLU A 716 -36.53 -3.94 -5.97
C GLU A 716 -37.29 -2.78 -5.31
N ALA A 717 -36.87 -2.38 -4.10
CA ALA A 717 -37.40 -1.21 -3.41
C ALA A 717 -37.08 0.08 -4.16
N ALA A 718 -35.80 0.24 -4.59
CA ALA A 718 -35.37 1.40 -5.36
C ALA A 718 -36.08 1.52 -6.72
N ALA A 719 -36.45 0.39 -7.35
CA ALA A 719 -37.16 0.39 -8.63
C ALA A 719 -38.66 0.80 -8.48
N LYS A 720 -39.21 0.77 -7.25
CA LYS A 720 -40.59 1.17 -6.95
C LYS A 720 -40.71 2.62 -6.51
N THR A 721 -39.56 3.30 -6.28
CA THR A 721 -39.55 4.73 -5.92
C THR A 721 -39.37 5.54 -7.22
N PRO A 722 -40.35 6.39 -7.61
CA PRO A 722 -40.39 7.10 -8.88
C PRO A 722 -39.24 8.12 -9.03
#